data_a973580f58e9eef67081a9eec698c94b
#
_entry.id   a973580f58e9eef67081a9eec698c94b
#
_cell.length_a   1.000
_cell.length_b   1.000
_cell.length_c   1.000
_cell.angle_alpha   90.00
_cell.angle_beta   90.00
_cell.angle_gamma   90.00
#
_symmetry.space_group_name_H-M   'P 1'
#
loop_
_entity.id
_entity.type
_entity.pdbx_description
1 polymer ?
#
loop_
_entity_poly.entity_id
_entity_poly.type
_entity_poly.pdbx_seq_one_letter_code
_entity_poly.pdbx_strand_id
1 'polypeptide(L)'
;MLMKIMAKIAGASAVFIGLQGLAYAENINDNKNQKVMRFSTLKISGSQDNKNSPQIDAMEKPGAYSSVGEDNKLGSMDSVLRALPGTYTQMDVSQGTVAVNVRGLSGFGRVNMMVDGVSQSFYGIAPNSFGHGGMPYNQFGVLIDPNFIIRTDINRGQTNDGDSINALVGSANFHTIGIEDIVFEGDKLGIRTKSTYGTNGIGKNGMIAIAGKTQAFSPEGSIGAMLAVSGHSIDAHYKNGMGISSEEFGTDKTFKQKPNSQLMKINIKPNDFHDLELSGRFYHNKFTKRHIDSYDYHLKYHYTPFSELIDTKILLSSGKGEQSFVYPMSGLGKGESHNKSNAIDVKNTSRFNYGDTDFTFTLGSKLMRTEYRKKTGIGLSEKYTSSEEHNPFSPGGKQDIRSIYSQLKVEHGIYTANLGLSYLDSSIKGRKPACDKRVNCFPQGEVQLDIKSRGFNPSILLSAEITPAFQPFISYTHAMRAPNAQEVFYSNEGGISMNPFLKGERADTYQIGFNSYRPNLFIEGDSFRLKATMFHTKIKNYIFSESYLVCAEGRICKNDGTLTDEEWGEVDPNFNIYIYGNSLAPVTMRGYELSANYDAGIFYSLLAYSQQKTQQPTSLSASIMGTNLASQLPERYMTLDTGVRLLEEKIRVGAIVKYTDQSYHQNPDVDGNAEISDKMIKDNKIPTIIDLYADYQINENISVKFSVQNVANKNYADALNRMNSSPNIAEGEAVAQTAGGRTYVIGAEVRF
;
A
#
# COMPACT_ATOMS: atom_id res chain seq x y z
N MET A 1 -19.20 26.33 -1.28
CA MET A 1 -18.20 25.27 -1.40
C MET A 1 -18.26 24.59 -2.77
N LEU A 2 -19.44 24.16 -3.26
CA LEU A 2 -19.62 23.61 -4.62
C LEU A 2 -19.17 24.55 -5.74
N MET A 3 -19.44 25.86 -5.66
CA MET A 3 -18.98 26.85 -6.65
C MET A 3 -17.46 27.03 -6.74
N LYS A 4 -16.73 26.81 -5.66
CA LYS A 4 -15.24 26.84 -5.70
C LYS A 4 -14.63 25.56 -6.28
N ILE A 5 -15.38 24.45 -6.27
CA ILE A 5 -15.00 23.18 -6.89
C ILE A 5 -15.24 23.25 -8.39
N MET A 6 -16.35 23.81 -8.82
CA MET A 6 -16.65 24.02 -10.25
C MET A 6 -15.68 25.02 -10.91
N ALA A 7 -15.25 26.05 -10.21
CA ALA A 7 -14.25 26.99 -10.74
C ALA A 7 -12.84 26.40 -10.91
N LYS A 8 -12.50 25.35 -10.14
CA LYS A 8 -11.24 24.61 -10.34
C LYS A 8 -11.31 23.58 -11.47
N ILE A 9 -12.51 23.08 -11.78
CA ILE A 9 -12.76 22.18 -12.90
C ILE A 9 -12.81 22.98 -14.22
N ALA A 10 -13.34 24.21 -14.23
CA ALA A 10 -13.38 25.08 -15.41
C ALA A 10 -11.99 25.50 -15.91
N GLY A 11 -10.97 25.54 -15.04
CA GLY A 11 -9.58 25.78 -15.44
C GLY A 11 -8.93 24.64 -16.23
N ALA A 12 -9.51 23.43 -16.20
CA ALA A 12 -9.06 22.27 -16.98
C ALA A 12 -9.74 22.19 -18.35
N SER A 13 -10.85 22.93 -18.56
CA SER A 13 -11.63 22.88 -19.82
C SER A 13 -11.00 23.64 -20.98
N ALA A 14 -10.00 24.48 -20.73
CA ALA A 14 -9.33 25.25 -21.78
C ALA A 14 -8.37 24.42 -22.67
N VAL A 15 -8.08 23.18 -22.29
CA VAL A 15 -7.24 22.26 -23.11
C VAL A 15 -8.07 21.46 -24.12
N PHE A 16 -9.40 21.45 -24.00
CA PHE A 16 -10.30 20.62 -24.80
C PHE A 16 -10.71 21.21 -26.17
N ILE A 17 -10.44 22.48 -26.43
CA ILE A 17 -10.89 23.14 -27.66
C ILE A 17 -9.93 22.97 -28.86
N GLY A 18 -8.74 22.42 -28.62
CA GLY A 18 -7.71 22.25 -29.67
C GLY A 18 -7.80 20.95 -30.49
N LEU A 19 -8.71 20.03 -30.19
CA LEU A 19 -8.74 18.68 -30.81
C LEU A 19 -9.95 18.42 -31.74
N GLN A 20 -10.75 19.42 -32.11
CA GLN A 20 -11.90 19.24 -32.98
C GLN A 20 -11.64 19.36 -34.51
N GLY A 21 -10.41 19.31 -34.92
CA GLY A 21 -10.06 19.56 -36.29
C GLY A 21 -9.40 18.43 -37.06
N LEU A 22 -9.85 17.18 -36.98
CA LEU A 22 -9.46 16.13 -37.97
C LEU A 22 -10.35 14.89 -37.83
N ALA A 23 -11.51 14.90 -38.40
CA ALA A 23 -12.27 13.67 -38.73
C ALA A 23 -13.18 13.91 -39.94
N TYR A 24 -12.62 13.80 -41.08
CA TYR A 24 -13.33 13.48 -42.33
C TYR A 24 -12.61 12.28 -42.92
N ALA A 25 -13.27 11.12 -42.90
CA ALA A 25 -12.89 9.99 -43.75
C ALA A 25 -14.11 9.09 -44.01
N GLU A 26 -14.28 8.85 -45.20
CA GLU A 26 -15.28 8.18 -46.02
C GLU A 26 -15.85 6.85 -45.51
N ASN A 27 -17.15 6.65 -45.83
CA ASN A 27 -17.86 5.38 -45.84
C ASN A 27 -17.25 4.40 -46.85
N ILE A 28 -16.85 3.23 -46.39
CA ILE A 28 -16.74 2.02 -47.19
C ILE A 28 -17.47 0.89 -46.45
N ASN A 29 -18.59 0.48 -47.06
CA ASN A 29 -19.30 -0.75 -46.71
C ASN A 29 -18.42 -1.95 -47.11
N ASP A 30 -18.14 -2.83 -46.19
CA ASP A 30 -17.97 -4.24 -46.56
C ASP A 30 -18.30 -5.18 -45.38
N ASN A 31 -19.28 -6.02 -45.69
CA ASN A 31 -19.78 -7.12 -44.89
C ASN A 31 -18.72 -8.23 -44.80
N LYS A 32 -18.21 -8.52 -43.61
CA LYS A 32 -17.74 -9.88 -43.28
C LYS A 32 -17.77 -10.10 -41.77
N ASN A 33 -18.45 -11.19 -41.39
CA ASN A 33 -18.51 -11.75 -40.05
C ASN A 33 -17.12 -11.85 -39.39
N GLN A 34 -16.80 -10.93 -38.52
CA GLN A 34 -15.69 -11.09 -37.55
C GLN A 34 -16.27 -11.16 -36.15
N LYS A 35 -16.02 -12.28 -35.51
CA LYS A 35 -16.25 -12.48 -34.08
C LYS A 35 -15.37 -11.49 -33.31
N VAL A 36 -15.88 -10.33 -33.00
CA VAL A 36 -15.22 -9.38 -32.10
C VAL A 36 -15.23 -10.01 -30.72
N MET A 37 -14.08 -10.47 -30.24
CA MET A 37 -13.91 -10.75 -28.82
C MET A 37 -13.98 -9.42 -28.06
N ARG A 38 -15.16 -9.07 -27.61
CA ARG A 38 -15.34 -7.99 -26.65
C ARG A 38 -14.73 -8.44 -25.33
N PHE A 39 -13.63 -7.83 -24.93
CA PHE A 39 -13.23 -7.86 -23.51
C PHE A 39 -14.31 -7.09 -22.75
N SER A 40 -15.28 -7.81 -22.21
CA SER A 40 -16.27 -7.24 -21.34
C SER A 40 -15.57 -6.61 -20.15
N THR A 41 -15.91 -5.35 -19.86
CA THR A 41 -15.73 -4.75 -18.54
C THR A 41 -16.10 -5.82 -17.51
N LEU A 42 -15.19 -6.14 -16.58
CA LEU A 42 -15.43 -7.16 -15.57
C LEU A 42 -16.69 -6.75 -14.78
N LYS A 43 -17.81 -7.36 -15.08
CA LYS A 43 -19.03 -7.22 -14.30
C LYS A 43 -18.85 -8.08 -13.06
N ILE A 44 -18.64 -7.44 -11.92
CA ILE A 44 -18.77 -8.09 -10.63
C ILE A 44 -20.26 -8.07 -10.30
N SER A 45 -21.02 -8.99 -10.85
CA SER A 45 -22.33 -9.33 -10.34
C SER A 45 -22.13 -10.31 -9.17
N GLY A 46 -22.63 -9.97 -8.01
CA GLY A 46 -22.69 -10.90 -6.89
C GLY A 46 -23.73 -11.97 -7.15
N SER A 47 -23.38 -12.97 -7.93
CA SER A 47 -23.96 -14.33 -7.92
C SER A 47 -23.33 -15.15 -9.05
N GLN A 48 -22.80 -16.31 -8.66
CA GLN A 48 -22.65 -17.50 -9.49
C GLN A 48 -21.86 -17.36 -10.82
N ASP A 49 -20.54 -17.13 -10.72
CA ASP A 49 -19.58 -17.88 -11.50
C ASP A 49 -18.18 -17.70 -10.89
N ASN A 50 -17.74 -18.69 -10.11
CA ASN A 50 -16.39 -18.75 -9.52
C ASN A 50 -15.27 -18.75 -10.58
N LYS A 51 -15.60 -18.79 -11.86
CA LYS A 51 -14.65 -18.83 -12.99
C LYS A 51 -14.01 -17.50 -13.33
N ASN A 52 -14.56 -16.37 -12.87
CA ASN A 52 -14.09 -15.02 -13.23
C ASN A 52 -13.76 -14.15 -12.01
N SER A 53 -13.43 -14.73 -10.85
CA SER A 53 -12.99 -13.90 -9.72
C SER A 53 -11.59 -13.30 -9.99
N PRO A 54 -11.33 -12.04 -9.61
CA PRO A 54 -10.02 -11.42 -9.78
C PRO A 54 -8.87 -12.25 -9.19
N GLN A 55 -9.16 -13.02 -8.15
CA GLN A 55 -8.22 -13.90 -7.49
C GLN A 55 -7.84 -15.08 -8.38
N ILE A 56 -8.81 -15.70 -9.05
CA ILE A 56 -8.59 -16.79 -9.99
C ILE A 56 -7.77 -16.30 -11.18
N ASP A 57 -8.17 -15.17 -11.78
CA ASP A 57 -7.44 -14.57 -12.90
C ASP A 57 -5.96 -14.29 -12.53
N ALA A 58 -5.72 -13.78 -11.32
CA ALA A 58 -4.37 -13.54 -10.84
C ALA A 58 -3.57 -14.84 -10.65
N MET A 59 -4.21 -15.93 -10.28
CA MET A 59 -3.55 -17.25 -10.14
C MET A 59 -3.20 -17.88 -11.47
N GLU A 60 -3.99 -17.65 -12.50
CA GLU A 60 -3.76 -18.20 -13.86
C GLU A 60 -2.75 -17.36 -14.67
N LYS A 61 -2.57 -16.08 -14.34
CA LYS A 61 -1.63 -15.17 -15.01
C LYS A 61 -0.18 -15.51 -14.65
N PRO A 62 0.74 -15.72 -15.63
CA PRO A 62 2.16 -15.93 -15.34
C PRO A 62 2.78 -14.77 -14.58
N GLY A 63 3.71 -15.07 -13.64
CA GLY A 63 4.36 -14.08 -12.80
C GLY A 63 3.75 -13.95 -11.40
N ALA A 64 4.36 -13.14 -10.56
CA ALA A 64 4.03 -13.01 -9.13
C ALA A 64 2.90 -12.00 -8.88
N TYR A 65 1.73 -12.26 -9.43
CA TYR A 65 0.51 -11.47 -9.23
C TYR A 65 -0.40 -12.12 -8.21
N SER A 66 -1.12 -11.29 -7.45
CA SER A 66 -2.22 -11.70 -6.58
C SER A 66 -3.31 -10.65 -6.60
N SER A 67 -4.53 -11.09 -6.45
CA SER A 67 -5.69 -10.22 -6.30
C SER A 67 -6.61 -10.78 -5.22
N VAL A 68 -7.32 -9.90 -4.54
CA VAL A 68 -8.39 -10.27 -3.62
C VAL A 68 -9.57 -9.35 -3.85
N GLY A 69 -10.76 -9.95 -3.99
CA GLY A 69 -12.01 -9.23 -4.17
C GLY A 69 -12.59 -8.73 -2.84
N GLU A 70 -13.80 -8.21 -2.92
CA GLU A 70 -14.57 -7.64 -1.80
C GLU A 70 -14.97 -8.67 -0.73
N ASP A 71 -14.73 -9.94 -0.94
CA ASP A 71 -15.10 -11.01 -0.02
C ASP A 71 -14.32 -10.89 1.31
N ASN A 72 -14.53 -9.78 1.98
CA ASN A 72 -13.97 -9.57 3.28
C ASN A 72 -14.87 -10.26 4.33
N LYS A 73 -14.31 -11.23 5.01
CA LYS A 73 -14.96 -12.00 6.07
C LYS A 73 -14.95 -11.22 7.39
N LEU A 74 -15.31 -9.93 7.34
CA LEU A 74 -15.24 -8.97 8.44
C LEU A 74 -13.86 -8.87 9.09
N GLY A 75 -12.80 -9.23 8.35
CA GLY A 75 -11.42 -9.02 8.76
C GLY A 75 -10.98 -7.58 8.56
N SER A 76 -9.90 -7.19 9.24
CA SER A 76 -9.21 -5.93 8.94
C SER A 76 -8.57 -5.99 7.55
N MET A 77 -8.24 -4.83 6.97
CA MET A 77 -7.46 -4.77 5.73
C MET A 77 -6.12 -5.49 5.85
N ASP A 78 -5.50 -5.46 7.04
CA ASP A 78 -4.30 -6.23 7.32
C ASP A 78 -4.52 -7.74 7.14
N SER A 79 -5.64 -8.27 7.63
CA SER A 79 -5.97 -9.69 7.45
C SER A 79 -6.18 -10.05 5.98
N VAL A 80 -6.81 -9.17 5.21
CA VAL A 80 -7.02 -9.34 3.76
C VAL A 80 -5.70 -9.39 3.02
N LEU A 81 -4.79 -8.46 3.29
CA LEU A 81 -3.48 -8.41 2.64
C LEU A 81 -2.58 -9.58 3.03
N ARG A 82 -2.61 -10.01 4.30
CA ARG A 82 -1.84 -11.16 4.77
C ARG A 82 -2.37 -12.51 4.24
N ALA A 83 -3.56 -12.52 3.68
CA ALA A 83 -4.08 -13.67 2.95
C ALA A 83 -3.47 -13.81 1.54
N LEU A 84 -2.62 -12.89 1.10
CA LEU A 84 -1.91 -12.95 -0.17
C LEU A 84 -0.45 -13.37 0.04
N PRO A 85 0.10 -14.30 -0.77
CA PRO A 85 1.49 -14.73 -0.59
C PRO A 85 2.46 -13.58 -0.85
N GLY A 86 3.58 -13.56 -0.11
CA GLY A 86 4.62 -12.53 -0.24
C GLY A 86 4.24 -11.15 0.27
N THR A 87 3.07 -11.00 0.87
CA THR A 87 2.62 -9.73 1.46
C THR A 87 2.48 -9.84 2.96
N TYR A 88 2.80 -8.76 3.63
CA TYR A 88 2.62 -8.59 5.05
C TYR A 88 2.21 -7.15 5.35
N THR A 89 1.72 -6.88 6.55
CA THR A 89 1.37 -5.53 6.99
C THR A 89 1.80 -5.34 8.44
N GLN A 90 2.17 -4.13 8.80
CA GLN A 90 2.15 -3.75 10.20
C GLN A 90 0.71 -3.45 10.57
N MET A 91 0.20 -4.10 11.61
CA MET A 91 -1.18 -3.88 12.05
C MET A 91 -1.33 -2.43 12.54
N ASP A 92 -2.24 -1.70 11.93
CA ASP A 92 -2.61 -0.36 12.36
C ASP A 92 -3.88 -0.45 13.23
N VAL A 93 -3.72 -0.30 14.54
CA VAL A 93 -4.83 -0.34 15.49
C VAL A 93 -5.81 0.81 15.24
N SER A 94 -5.32 1.90 14.62
CA SER A 94 -6.15 3.03 14.24
C SER A 94 -7.04 2.72 13.02
N GLN A 95 -6.72 1.67 12.27
CA GLN A 95 -7.38 1.28 11.02
C GLN A 95 -7.46 2.41 9.98
N GLY A 96 -6.58 3.40 10.11
CA GLY A 96 -6.58 4.59 9.26
C GLY A 96 -5.62 4.55 8.09
N THR A 97 -4.52 3.78 8.23
CA THR A 97 -3.50 3.64 7.20
C THR A 97 -3.24 2.18 6.89
N VAL A 98 -3.11 1.87 5.62
CA VAL A 98 -2.73 0.53 5.14
C VAL A 98 -1.37 0.64 4.47
N ALA A 99 -0.37 -0.01 5.06
CA ALA A 99 0.98 -0.10 4.48
C ALA A 99 1.27 -1.53 4.05
N VAL A 100 1.43 -1.71 2.74
CA VAL A 100 1.75 -3.02 2.16
C VAL A 100 3.25 -3.25 2.23
N ASN A 101 3.64 -4.34 2.85
CA ASN A 101 4.99 -4.87 2.79
C ASN A 101 5.03 -6.01 1.79
N VAL A 102 5.88 -5.90 0.78
CA VAL A 102 6.10 -6.91 -0.24
C VAL A 102 7.48 -7.52 -0.03
N ARG A 103 7.54 -8.81 0.31
CA ARG A 103 8.78 -9.56 0.50
C ARG A 103 9.77 -8.92 1.48
N GLY A 104 9.26 -8.29 2.53
CA GLY A 104 10.08 -7.59 3.53
C GLY A 104 10.38 -6.13 3.21
N LEU A 105 9.93 -5.62 2.07
CA LEU A 105 10.10 -4.22 1.71
C LEU A 105 8.79 -3.46 1.84
N SER A 106 8.84 -2.38 2.58
CA SER A 106 7.75 -1.42 2.76
C SER A 106 8.29 0.00 2.64
N GLY A 107 7.39 0.95 2.66
CA GLY A 107 7.74 2.35 2.64
C GLY A 107 7.48 2.99 1.27
N PHE A 108 7.42 4.32 1.30
CA PHE A 108 7.15 5.13 0.12
C PHE A 108 8.27 4.95 -0.93
N GLY A 109 7.86 4.52 -2.13
CA GLY A 109 8.76 4.28 -3.25
C GLY A 109 9.39 2.89 -3.29
N ARG A 110 9.21 2.02 -2.29
CA ARG A 110 9.59 0.61 -2.42
C ARG A 110 8.45 -0.23 -2.99
N VAL A 111 7.26 0.01 -2.47
CA VAL A 111 6.01 -0.49 -3.04
C VAL A 111 5.20 0.73 -3.48
N ASN A 112 4.82 0.82 -4.76
CA ASN A 112 3.94 1.88 -5.20
C ASN A 112 2.51 1.55 -4.77
N MET A 113 2.03 2.24 -3.76
CA MET A 113 0.67 2.09 -3.25
C MET A 113 -0.26 3.06 -3.97
N MET A 114 -1.35 2.54 -4.50
CA MET A 114 -2.30 3.29 -5.32
C MET A 114 -3.74 3.09 -4.84
N VAL A 115 -4.58 4.07 -5.12
CA VAL A 115 -6.03 3.96 -5.06
C VAL A 115 -6.59 4.31 -6.43
N ASP A 116 -7.33 3.39 -7.03
CA ASP A 116 -7.85 3.52 -8.39
C ASP A 116 -6.78 3.90 -9.43
N GLY A 117 -5.54 3.40 -9.27
CA GLY A 117 -4.38 3.72 -10.11
C GLY A 117 -3.66 5.02 -9.77
N VAL A 118 -4.15 5.79 -8.80
CA VAL A 118 -3.51 7.03 -8.35
C VAL A 118 -2.48 6.74 -7.27
N SER A 119 -1.20 6.98 -7.57
CA SER A 119 -0.11 6.80 -6.61
C SER A 119 -0.29 7.69 -5.38
N GLN A 120 -0.20 7.11 -4.19
CA GLN A 120 -0.35 7.79 -2.92
C GLN A 120 1.00 8.22 -2.39
N SER A 121 1.09 9.47 -1.95
CA SER A 121 2.33 10.07 -1.45
C SER A 121 2.26 10.52 0.01
N PHE A 122 1.20 10.11 0.72
CA PHE A 122 1.04 10.50 2.12
C PHE A 122 2.06 9.79 2.99
N TYR A 123 2.66 10.57 3.86
CA TYR A 123 3.53 10.13 4.92
C TYR A 123 3.02 10.66 6.26
N GLY A 124 2.62 9.74 7.12
CA GLY A 124 2.25 10.04 8.49
C GLY A 124 3.44 9.84 9.42
N ILE A 125 3.59 10.72 10.40
CA ILE A 125 4.68 10.64 11.36
C ILE A 125 4.17 10.06 12.66
N ALA A 126 4.92 9.07 13.18
CA ALA A 126 4.71 8.57 14.52
C ALA A 126 4.94 9.68 15.54
N PRO A 127 4.01 9.92 16.48
CA PRO A 127 4.39 10.64 17.67
C PRO A 127 5.46 9.81 18.36
N ASN A 128 6.54 10.47 18.72
CA ASN A 128 7.59 9.86 19.48
C ASN A 128 6.99 9.21 20.74
N SER A 129 7.37 7.98 21.02
CA SER A 129 6.83 7.18 22.09
C SER A 129 7.18 7.67 23.51
N PHE A 130 7.97 8.73 23.65
CA PHE A 130 8.29 9.31 24.93
C PHE A 130 7.04 9.82 25.64
N GLY A 131 6.49 9.03 26.54
CA GLY A 131 5.40 9.38 27.43
C GLY A 131 3.97 9.22 26.87
N HIS A 132 3.77 8.64 25.71
CA HIS A 132 2.44 8.55 25.11
C HIS A 132 2.02 7.15 24.66
N GLY A 133 2.65 6.10 25.19
CA GLY A 133 2.29 4.71 24.95
C GLY A 133 2.01 4.51 23.45
N GLY A 134 3.05 4.61 22.61
CA GLY A 134 2.87 4.64 21.19
C GLY A 134 2.18 3.38 20.70
N MET A 135 1.00 3.51 20.14
CA MET A 135 0.38 2.42 19.42
C MET A 135 1.12 2.22 18.09
N PRO A 136 1.37 0.98 17.69
CA PRO A 136 1.92 0.73 16.36
C PRO A 136 0.96 1.29 15.31
N TYR A 137 1.48 2.04 14.36
CA TYR A 137 0.74 2.49 13.22
C TYR A 137 1.67 2.66 12.02
N ASN A 138 1.09 2.59 10.85
CA ASN A 138 1.83 2.70 9.61
C ASN A 138 2.21 4.16 9.34
N GLN A 139 3.50 4.42 9.26
CA GLN A 139 4.01 5.75 8.90
C GLN A 139 3.80 6.07 7.42
N PHE A 140 3.85 5.02 6.60
CA PHE A 140 3.64 5.09 5.15
C PHE A 140 2.40 4.30 4.83
N GLY A 141 1.58 4.80 3.96
CA GLY A 141 0.44 4.00 3.56
C GLY A 141 -0.60 4.79 2.79
N VAL A 142 -1.64 4.09 2.51
CA VAL A 142 -2.84 4.63 1.89
C VAL A 142 -3.82 5.00 2.99
N LEU A 143 -4.29 6.23 2.97
CA LEU A 143 -5.43 6.66 3.78
C LEU A 143 -6.70 6.35 3.01
N ILE A 144 -7.33 5.24 3.32
CA ILE A 144 -8.54 4.79 2.64
C ILE A 144 -9.50 4.13 3.62
N ASP A 145 -10.79 4.37 3.39
CA ASP A 145 -11.85 3.70 4.14
C ASP A 145 -12.04 2.28 3.60
N PRO A 146 -11.92 1.25 4.45
CA PRO A 146 -12.10 -0.13 4.03
C PRO A 146 -13.48 -0.43 3.41
N ASN A 147 -14.53 0.32 3.80
CA ASN A 147 -15.87 0.14 3.25
C ASN A 147 -15.97 0.51 1.76
N PHE A 148 -15.04 1.32 1.26
CA PHE A 148 -15.00 1.70 -0.16
C PHE A 148 -14.22 0.71 -1.04
N ILE A 149 -13.46 -0.22 -0.47
CA ILE A 149 -12.60 -1.13 -1.23
C ILE A 149 -13.41 -2.34 -1.69
N ILE A 150 -13.33 -2.63 -3.01
CA ILE A 150 -13.94 -3.81 -3.63
C ILE A 150 -12.92 -4.81 -4.13
N ARG A 151 -11.69 -4.37 -4.37
CA ARG A 151 -10.61 -5.21 -4.86
C ARG A 151 -9.26 -4.63 -4.49
N THR A 152 -8.30 -5.50 -4.24
CA THR A 152 -6.89 -5.13 -4.06
C THR A 152 -6.02 -6.01 -4.94
N ASP A 153 -5.22 -5.38 -5.80
CA ASP A 153 -4.26 -6.04 -6.68
C ASP A 153 -2.84 -5.84 -6.16
N ILE A 154 -2.08 -6.91 -6.05
CA ILE A 154 -0.67 -6.89 -5.65
C ILE A 154 0.19 -7.46 -6.77
N ASN A 155 1.16 -6.68 -7.19
CA ASN A 155 2.22 -7.12 -8.08
C ASN A 155 3.53 -7.19 -7.30
N ARG A 156 4.19 -8.37 -7.29
CA ARG A 156 5.46 -8.62 -6.60
C ARG A 156 6.61 -8.73 -7.60
N GLY A 157 6.81 -7.70 -8.32
CA GLY A 157 7.84 -7.51 -9.32
C GLY A 157 7.63 -6.17 -9.99
N GLN A 158 8.58 -5.69 -10.74
CA GLN A 158 8.37 -4.51 -11.55
C GLN A 158 7.74 -4.93 -12.88
N THR A 159 6.58 -4.40 -13.17
CA THR A 159 6.05 -4.33 -14.51
C THR A 159 6.43 -2.94 -15.03
N ASN A 160 7.05 -2.81 -16.17
CA ASN A 160 7.42 -1.49 -16.71
C ASN A 160 6.19 -0.77 -17.28
N ASP A 161 5.24 -0.47 -16.41
CA ASP A 161 4.02 0.30 -16.67
C ASP A 161 3.95 1.51 -15.73
N GLY A 162 2.93 2.34 -15.88
CA GLY A 162 2.72 3.51 -15.03
C GLY A 162 2.57 3.18 -13.54
N ASP A 163 2.17 1.96 -13.21
CA ASP A 163 1.93 1.50 -11.85
C ASP A 163 3.22 1.16 -11.11
N SER A 164 4.31 0.89 -11.83
CA SER A 164 5.62 0.51 -11.26
C SER A 164 6.62 1.66 -11.22
N ILE A 165 6.22 2.89 -11.53
CA ILE A 165 7.12 4.04 -11.55
C ILE A 165 7.69 4.32 -10.17
N ASN A 166 9.01 4.44 -10.11
CA ASN A 166 9.78 4.67 -8.88
C ASN A 166 9.46 3.64 -7.78
N ALA A 167 9.07 2.41 -8.18
CA ALA A 167 8.88 1.28 -7.27
C ALA A 167 10.07 0.33 -7.37
N LEU A 168 10.45 -0.27 -6.25
CA LEU A 168 11.59 -1.18 -6.20
C LEU A 168 11.17 -2.65 -6.36
N VAL A 169 10.04 -3.04 -5.77
CA VAL A 169 9.61 -4.45 -5.69
C VAL A 169 8.18 -4.70 -6.12
N GLY A 170 7.48 -3.69 -6.60
CA GLY A 170 6.14 -3.88 -7.13
C GLY A 170 5.14 -2.81 -6.69
N SER A 171 3.87 -3.15 -6.79
CA SER A 171 2.77 -2.23 -6.53
C SER A 171 1.61 -2.89 -5.81
N ALA A 172 0.82 -2.07 -5.12
CA ALA A 172 -0.46 -2.43 -4.52
C ALA A 172 -1.51 -1.41 -4.98
N ASN A 173 -2.59 -1.86 -5.59
CA ASN A 173 -3.66 -1.01 -6.07
C ASN A 173 -4.98 -1.39 -5.41
N PHE A 174 -5.57 -0.43 -4.70
CA PHE A 174 -6.87 -0.56 -4.04
C PHE A 174 -7.95 0.04 -4.94
N HIS A 175 -8.91 -0.77 -5.35
CA HIS A 175 -10.02 -0.33 -6.19
C HIS A 175 -11.22 0.01 -5.32
N THR A 176 -11.80 1.18 -5.56
CA THR A 176 -12.97 1.64 -4.82
C THR A 176 -14.27 1.33 -5.55
N ILE A 177 -15.37 1.25 -4.80
CA ILE A 177 -16.71 1.06 -5.33
C ILE A 177 -17.00 2.04 -6.48
N GLY A 178 -17.70 1.57 -7.48
CA GLY A 178 -18.20 2.32 -8.62
C GLY A 178 -19.73 2.31 -8.69
N ILE A 179 -20.28 2.92 -9.74
CA ILE A 179 -21.72 3.00 -9.96
C ILE A 179 -22.33 1.60 -10.13
N GLU A 180 -21.63 0.72 -10.84
CA GLU A 180 -22.09 -0.65 -11.14
C GLU A 180 -22.08 -1.56 -9.88
N ASP A 181 -21.33 -1.17 -8.85
CA ASP A 181 -21.33 -1.87 -7.56
C ASP A 181 -22.52 -1.48 -6.68
N ILE A 182 -23.29 -0.47 -7.08
CA ILE A 182 -24.42 0.09 -6.32
C ILE A 182 -25.73 -0.16 -7.08
N VAL A 183 -25.76 0.11 -8.38
CA VAL A 183 -26.95 -0.04 -9.24
C VAL A 183 -26.96 -1.43 -9.85
N PHE A 184 -28.05 -2.17 -9.69
CA PHE A 184 -28.20 -3.47 -10.35
C PHE A 184 -28.29 -3.35 -11.87
N GLU A 185 -27.99 -4.44 -12.55
CA GLU A 185 -28.14 -4.50 -14.00
C GLU A 185 -29.62 -4.31 -14.39
N GLY A 186 -29.86 -3.38 -15.31
CA GLY A 186 -31.23 -3.02 -15.72
C GLY A 186 -31.84 -1.84 -14.93
N ASP A 187 -31.35 -1.55 -13.75
CA ASP A 187 -31.84 -0.46 -12.92
C ASP A 187 -31.17 0.87 -13.27
N LYS A 188 -31.85 1.96 -12.93
CA LYS A 188 -31.37 3.35 -13.11
C LYS A 188 -30.85 3.96 -11.80
N LEU A 189 -31.31 3.48 -10.69
CA LEU A 189 -30.96 3.98 -9.34
C LEU A 189 -30.62 2.79 -8.45
N GLY A 190 -29.72 3.00 -7.51
CA GLY A 190 -29.37 2.01 -6.52
C GLY A 190 -28.90 2.63 -5.22
N ILE A 191 -29.05 1.90 -4.15
CA ILE A 191 -28.58 2.24 -2.81
C ILE A 191 -27.85 1.01 -2.27
N ARG A 192 -26.66 1.22 -1.72
CA ARG A 192 -25.87 0.18 -1.05
C ARG A 192 -25.50 0.66 0.35
N THR A 193 -25.78 -0.14 1.37
CA THR A 193 -25.44 0.17 2.75
C THR A 193 -24.63 -0.98 3.36
N LYS A 194 -23.65 -0.62 4.18
CA LYS A 194 -22.91 -1.57 5.02
C LYS A 194 -22.98 -1.08 6.47
N SER A 195 -23.13 -1.99 7.41
CA SER A 195 -23.06 -1.70 8.84
C SER A 195 -22.30 -2.82 9.54
N THR A 196 -21.36 -2.48 10.40
CA THR A 196 -20.56 -3.44 11.14
C THR A 196 -20.43 -3.00 12.60
N TYR A 197 -20.53 -3.96 13.49
CA TYR A 197 -20.27 -3.78 14.91
C TYR A 197 -19.27 -4.85 15.38
N GLY A 198 -18.24 -4.44 16.08
CA GLY A 198 -17.26 -5.34 16.68
C GLY A 198 -17.02 -5.02 18.14
N THR A 199 -16.81 -6.07 18.92
CA THR A 199 -16.38 -5.96 20.31
C THR A 199 -14.86 -5.70 20.39
N ASN A 200 -14.33 -5.60 21.59
CA ASN A 200 -12.92 -5.58 21.89
C ASN A 200 -12.13 -4.50 21.10
N GLY A 201 -12.65 -3.27 21.12
CA GLY A 201 -11.98 -2.11 20.54
C GLY A 201 -12.29 -1.82 19.07
N ILE A 202 -12.90 -2.75 18.33
CA ILE A 202 -13.26 -2.52 16.91
C ILE A 202 -14.31 -1.40 16.77
N GLY A 203 -15.36 -1.43 17.61
CA GLY A 203 -16.40 -0.39 17.60
C GLY A 203 -17.44 -0.55 16.50
N LYS A 204 -17.89 0.56 15.93
CA LYS A 204 -18.98 0.62 14.95
C LYS A 204 -18.49 1.28 13.68
N ASN A 205 -18.90 0.75 12.53
CA ASN A 205 -18.75 1.46 11.27
C ASN A 205 -20.00 1.30 10.39
N GLY A 206 -20.16 2.22 9.47
CA GLY A 206 -21.25 2.17 8.50
C GLY A 206 -20.93 2.98 7.26
N MET A 207 -21.46 2.54 6.13
CA MET A 207 -21.42 3.21 4.84
C MET A 207 -22.81 3.26 4.25
N ILE A 208 -23.12 4.36 3.59
CA ILE A 208 -24.25 4.48 2.66
C ILE A 208 -23.70 5.00 1.33
N ALA A 209 -24.08 4.37 0.24
CA ALA A 209 -23.76 4.77 -1.12
C ALA A 209 -25.03 4.82 -1.94
N ILE A 210 -25.19 5.88 -2.72
CA ILE A 210 -26.32 6.11 -3.63
C ILE A 210 -25.73 6.35 -5.01
N ALA A 211 -26.31 5.72 -6.03
CA ALA A 211 -25.88 5.91 -7.40
C ALA A 211 -27.08 5.95 -8.35
N GLY A 212 -26.89 6.66 -9.45
CA GLY A 212 -27.82 6.68 -10.55
C GLY A 212 -27.12 6.66 -11.88
N LYS A 213 -27.69 5.98 -12.87
CA LYS A 213 -27.22 5.97 -14.26
C LYS A 213 -28.39 6.05 -15.22
N THR A 214 -28.15 6.70 -16.36
CA THR A 214 -29.16 6.83 -17.41
C THR A 214 -28.49 6.83 -18.77
N GLN A 215 -29.22 6.39 -19.78
CA GLN A 215 -28.78 6.50 -21.16
C GLN A 215 -28.71 8.00 -21.53
N ALA A 216 -27.64 8.40 -22.22
CA ALA A 216 -27.41 9.77 -22.66
C ALA A 216 -26.47 9.81 -23.86
N PHE A 217 -26.57 10.85 -24.68
CA PHE A 217 -25.72 11.19 -25.83
C PHE A 217 -25.94 10.30 -27.06
N SER A 218 -25.91 8.99 -26.94
CA SER A 218 -26.13 8.01 -28.01
C SER A 218 -26.89 6.80 -27.47
N PRO A 219 -27.39 5.88 -28.33
CA PRO A 219 -28.01 4.64 -27.86
C PRO A 219 -27.11 3.80 -26.97
N GLU A 220 -25.81 3.81 -27.19
CA GLU A 220 -24.78 3.12 -26.40
C GLU A 220 -24.20 4.02 -25.27
N GLY A 221 -24.54 5.30 -25.32
CA GLY A 221 -24.04 6.30 -24.38
C GLY A 221 -24.74 6.29 -23.05
N SER A 222 -24.02 6.69 -21.99
CA SER A 222 -24.57 6.77 -20.66
C SER A 222 -23.89 7.86 -19.82
N ILE A 223 -24.62 8.34 -18.82
CA ILE A 223 -24.09 9.14 -17.73
C ILE A 223 -24.54 8.55 -16.40
N GLY A 224 -23.62 8.48 -15.47
CA GLY A 224 -23.91 8.02 -14.13
C GLY A 224 -23.16 8.83 -13.08
N ALA A 225 -23.70 8.86 -11.88
CA ALA A 225 -23.07 9.50 -10.73
C ALA A 225 -23.33 8.70 -9.47
N MET A 226 -22.35 8.73 -8.54
CA MET A 226 -22.49 8.16 -7.22
C MET A 226 -21.92 9.04 -6.12
N LEU A 227 -22.45 8.89 -4.94
CA LEU A 227 -21.94 9.44 -3.70
C LEU A 227 -21.96 8.35 -2.63
N ALA A 228 -20.85 8.13 -1.97
CA ALA A 228 -20.75 7.26 -0.80
C ALA A 228 -20.19 8.04 0.39
N VAL A 229 -20.75 7.76 1.56
CA VAL A 229 -20.30 8.33 2.84
C VAL A 229 -20.12 7.18 3.81
N SER A 230 -18.98 7.18 4.50
CA SER A 230 -18.63 6.18 5.52
C SER A 230 -18.17 6.86 6.79
N GLY A 231 -18.51 6.24 7.92
CA GLY A 231 -18.11 6.72 9.24
C GLY A 231 -17.81 5.58 10.19
N HIS A 232 -16.81 5.78 11.03
CA HIS A 232 -16.39 4.81 12.03
C HIS A 232 -16.39 5.45 13.42
N SER A 233 -16.66 4.64 14.43
CA SER A 233 -16.45 4.98 15.84
C SER A 233 -15.63 3.85 16.45
N ILE A 234 -14.31 4.02 16.46
CA ILE A 234 -13.33 3.05 16.94
C ILE A 234 -13.01 3.39 18.38
N ASP A 235 -13.16 2.43 19.28
CA ASP A 235 -12.82 2.62 20.69
C ASP A 235 -11.33 2.36 20.94
N ALA A 236 -10.71 1.49 20.17
CA ALA A 236 -9.31 1.07 20.25
C ALA A 236 -8.85 0.56 21.65
N HIS A 237 -9.71 0.55 22.64
CA HIS A 237 -9.47 -0.09 23.94
C HIS A 237 -9.83 -1.56 23.83
N TYR A 238 -8.84 -2.43 23.97
CA TYR A 238 -9.05 -3.85 23.84
C TYR A 238 -8.46 -4.61 25.04
N LYS A 239 -8.95 -5.80 25.27
CA LYS A 239 -8.37 -6.79 26.15
C LYS A 239 -7.57 -7.79 25.32
N ASN A 240 -6.35 -8.08 25.76
CA ASN A 240 -5.54 -9.12 25.14
C ASN A 240 -6.01 -10.54 25.54
N GLY A 241 -5.31 -11.58 25.07
CA GLY A 241 -5.65 -12.96 25.37
C GLY A 241 -5.56 -13.35 26.84
N MET A 242 -4.88 -12.57 27.67
CA MET A 242 -4.83 -12.73 29.14
C MET A 242 -5.93 -11.93 29.86
N GLY A 243 -6.74 -11.19 29.12
CA GLY A 243 -7.78 -10.33 29.70
C GLY A 243 -7.29 -8.98 30.20
N ILE A 244 -6.02 -8.66 30.00
CA ILE A 244 -5.41 -7.40 30.43
C ILE A 244 -5.83 -6.30 29.43
N SER A 245 -6.29 -5.17 29.97
CA SER A 245 -6.73 -4.04 29.16
C SER A 245 -5.55 -3.27 28.58
N SER A 246 -5.68 -2.79 27.35
CA SER A 246 -4.70 -1.89 26.74
C SER A 246 -4.51 -0.58 27.53
N GLU A 247 -5.48 -0.18 28.35
CA GLU A 247 -5.40 0.97 29.26
C GLU A 247 -4.36 0.77 30.39
N GLU A 248 -4.14 -0.47 30.83
CA GLU A 248 -3.22 -0.78 31.93
C GLU A 248 -1.75 -0.59 31.52
N PHE A 249 -1.47 -0.49 30.23
CA PHE A 249 -0.11 -0.33 29.71
C PHE A 249 0.37 1.13 29.63
N GLY A 250 -0.28 2.05 30.33
CA GLY A 250 0.09 3.47 30.31
C GLY A 250 -0.19 4.16 28.97
N THR A 251 -0.95 3.52 28.09
CA THR A 251 -1.38 4.13 26.85
C THR A 251 -2.37 5.26 27.18
N ASP A 252 -2.20 6.40 26.52
CA ASP A 252 -3.08 7.56 26.72
C ASP A 252 -4.53 7.13 26.45
N LYS A 253 -5.44 7.47 27.37
CA LYS A 253 -6.87 7.10 27.37
C LYS A 253 -7.65 7.57 26.13
N THR A 254 -6.99 8.10 25.12
CA THR A 254 -7.62 8.82 24.00
C THR A 254 -7.44 8.15 22.65
N PHE A 255 -7.37 6.81 22.59
CA PHE A 255 -7.31 6.10 21.30
C PHE A 255 -8.64 6.07 20.54
N LYS A 256 -9.68 6.66 21.10
CA LYS A 256 -10.97 6.83 20.40
C LYS A 256 -10.77 7.62 19.13
N GLN A 257 -11.29 7.07 18.04
CA GLN A 257 -11.16 7.65 16.72
C GLN A 257 -12.52 7.69 16.04
N LYS A 258 -12.71 8.71 15.21
CA LYS A 258 -13.93 8.88 14.42
C LYS A 258 -13.55 9.20 12.97
N PRO A 259 -12.90 8.29 12.26
CA PRO A 259 -12.65 8.50 10.85
C PRO A 259 -13.97 8.61 10.08
N ASN A 260 -14.00 9.51 9.13
CA ASN A 260 -15.09 9.65 8.19
C ASN A 260 -14.54 9.87 6.78
N SER A 261 -15.26 9.39 5.81
CA SER A 261 -14.81 9.36 4.42
C SER A 261 -15.97 9.65 3.48
N GLN A 262 -15.66 10.25 2.36
CA GLN A 262 -16.59 10.51 1.27
C GLN A 262 -15.92 10.11 -0.05
N LEU A 263 -16.70 9.51 -0.94
CA LEU A 263 -16.30 9.14 -2.28
C LEU A 263 -17.40 9.58 -3.25
N MET A 264 -17.00 10.30 -4.29
CA MET A 264 -17.88 10.70 -5.38
C MET A 264 -17.27 10.27 -6.69
N LYS A 265 -18.06 9.67 -7.58
CA LYS A 265 -17.67 9.36 -8.96
C LYS A 265 -18.73 9.82 -9.92
N ILE A 266 -18.29 10.28 -11.09
CA ILE A 266 -19.15 10.61 -12.25
C ILE A 266 -18.54 9.89 -13.43
N ASN A 267 -19.32 9.06 -14.10
CA ASN A 267 -18.93 8.36 -15.30
C ASN A 267 -19.74 8.91 -16.49
N ILE A 268 -19.05 9.23 -17.57
CA ILE A 268 -19.63 9.75 -18.80
C ILE A 268 -19.11 8.91 -19.97
N LYS A 269 -20.02 8.22 -20.63
CA LYS A 269 -19.76 7.44 -21.85
C LYS A 269 -20.61 8.00 -22.97
N PRO A 270 -20.09 8.92 -23.80
CA PRO A 270 -20.85 9.49 -24.92
C PRO A 270 -21.23 8.44 -25.95
N ASN A 271 -20.42 7.42 -26.12
CA ASN A 271 -20.58 6.27 -27.00
C ASN A 271 -19.61 5.14 -26.56
N ASP A 272 -19.55 4.06 -27.32
CA ASP A 272 -18.67 2.91 -27.01
C ASP A 272 -17.16 3.23 -27.08
N PHE A 273 -16.75 4.36 -27.65
CA PHE A 273 -15.33 4.70 -27.84
C PHE A 273 -14.76 5.54 -26.72
N HIS A 274 -15.59 6.21 -25.96
CA HIS A 274 -15.17 7.20 -24.98
C HIS A 274 -15.72 6.85 -23.60
N ASP A 275 -14.86 6.74 -22.62
CA ASP A 275 -15.20 6.56 -21.20
C ASP A 275 -14.43 7.57 -20.37
N LEU A 276 -15.15 8.39 -19.62
CA LEU A 276 -14.60 9.42 -18.74
C LEU A 276 -15.07 9.18 -17.32
N GLU A 277 -14.15 9.02 -16.38
CA GLU A 277 -14.42 8.98 -14.94
C GLU A 277 -13.82 10.19 -14.26
N LEU A 278 -14.64 10.91 -13.50
CA LEU A 278 -14.24 11.93 -12.55
C LEU A 278 -14.46 11.39 -11.14
N SER A 279 -13.44 11.46 -10.29
CA SER A 279 -13.56 10.99 -8.91
C SER A 279 -12.99 11.99 -7.92
N GLY A 280 -13.65 12.08 -6.76
CA GLY A 280 -13.18 12.82 -5.58
C GLY A 280 -13.32 11.95 -4.34
N ARG A 281 -12.24 11.86 -3.57
CA ARG A 281 -12.17 11.09 -2.33
C ARG A 281 -11.67 11.98 -1.20
N PHE A 282 -12.34 11.91 -0.06
CA PHE A 282 -12.02 12.66 1.15
C PHE A 282 -11.92 11.68 2.31
N TYR A 283 -10.91 11.86 3.14
CA TYR A 283 -10.70 11.11 4.37
C TYR A 283 -10.34 12.08 5.48
N HIS A 284 -11.00 11.96 6.62
CA HIS A 284 -10.73 12.75 7.82
C HIS A 284 -10.65 11.84 9.03
N ASN A 285 -9.62 11.98 9.85
CA ASN A 285 -9.51 11.26 11.11
C ASN A 285 -8.91 12.14 12.20
N LYS A 286 -9.48 12.03 13.36
CA LYS A 286 -8.97 12.63 14.60
C LYS A 286 -8.62 11.51 15.56
N PHE A 287 -7.36 11.37 15.87
CA PHE A 287 -6.94 10.40 16.86
C PHE A 287 -5.78 10.93 17.69
N THR A 288 -5.83 10.61 19.00
CA THR A 288 -4.89 11.12 19.99
C THR A 288 -4.75 12.65 19.91
N LYS A 289 -3.59 13.14 19.59
CA LYS A 289 -3.27 14.57 19.49
C LYS A 289 -3.10 15.02 18.04
N ARG A 290 -3.62 14.24 17.07
CA ARG A 290 -3.46 14.50 15.64
C ARG A 290 -4.78 14.57 14.90
N HIS A 291 -4.81 15.42 13.89
CA HIS A 291 -5.82 15.41 12.86
C HIS A 291 -5.15 15.09 11.53
N ILE A 292 -5.76 14.20 10.77
CA ILE A 292 -5.30 13.80 9.44
C ILE A 292 -6.44 14.07 8.47
N ASP A 293 -6.16 14.79 7.40
CA ASP A 293 -7.06 15.06 6.29
C ASP A 293 -6.40 14.64 4.98
N SER A 294 -7.11 13.92 4.14
CA SER A 294 -6.67 13.56 2.80
C SER A 294 -7.73 13.89 1.77
N TYR A 295 -7.30 14.43 0.66
CA TYR A 295 -8.13 14.86 -0.46
C TYR A 295 -7.49 14.36 -1.74
N ASP A 296 -8.19 13.53 -2.50
CA ASP A 296 -7.72 12.99 -3.77
C ASP A 296 -8.75 13.23 -4.85
N TYR A 297 -8.30 13.68 -6.00
CA TYR A 297 -9.11 13.89 -7.18
C TYR A 297 -8.43 13.23 -8.37
N HIS A 298 -9.20 12.59 -9.23
CA HIS A 298 -8.69 12.14 -10.50
C HIS A 298 -9.70 12.24 -11.63
N LEU A 299 -9.16 12.34 -12.83
CA LEU A 299 -9.86 12.18 -14.08
C LEU A 299 -9.18 11.03 -14.81
N LYS A 300 -9.96 10.02 -15.17
CA LYS A 300 -9.56 8.97 -16.11
C LYS A 300 -10.31 9.16 -17.41
N TYR A 301 -9.60 9.08 -18.50
CA TYR A 301 -10.18 9.07 -19.83
C TYR A 301 -9.65 7.89 -20.60
N HIS A 302 -10.56 7.12 -21.18
CA HIS A 302 -10.26 5.96 -21.99
C HIS A 302 -10.88 6.13 -23.37
N TYR A 303 -10.05 5.99 -24.40
CA TYR A 303 -10.42 6.09 -25.79
C TYR A 303 -10.06 4.82 -26.53
N THR A 304 -11.09 4.10 -27.04
CA THR A 304 -10.98 2.82 -27.72
C THR A 304 -11.81 2.85 -29.00
N PRO A 305 -11.32 3.46 -30.11
CA PRO A 305 -12.00 3.42 -31.40
C PRO A 305 -11.96 2.00 -31.99
N PHE A 306 -12.57 1.81 -33.16
CA PHE A 306 -12.55 0.51 -33.87
C PHE A 306 -11.14 0.01 -34.27
N SER A 307 -10.11 0.79 -34.09
CA SER A 307 -8.73 0.44 -34.40
C SER A 307 -8.08 -0.32 -33.23
N GLU A 308 -7.59 -1.52 -33.46
CA GLU A 308 -6.83 -2.29 -32.45
C GLU A 308 -5.48 -1.65 -32.09
N LEU A 309 -5.01 -0.68 -32.88
CA LEU A 309 -3.77 0.06 -32.62
C LEU A 309 -3.96 1.18 -31.59
N ILE A 310 -5.21 1.52 -31.26
CA ILE A 310 -5.52 2.65 -30.37
C ILE A 310 -6.38 2.16 -29.21
N ASP A 311 -5.77 2.10 -28.05
CA ASP A 311 -6.39 1.90 -26.74
C ASP A 311 -5.68 2.86 -25.80
N THR A 312 -6.15 4.13 -25.81
CA THR A 312 -5.47 5.23 -25.12
C THR A 312 -6.10 5.49 -23.77
N LYS A 313 -5.26 5.52 -22.71
CA LYS A 313 -5.68 5.84 -21.35
C LYS A 313 -4.93 7.05 -20.84
N ILE A 314 -5.65 8.00 -20.28
CA ILE A 314 -5.11 9.20 -19.66
C ILE A 314 -5.60 9.24 -18.21
N LEU A 315 -4.69 9.38 -17.26
CA LEU A 315 -4.98 9.60 -15.85
C LEU A 315 -4.38 10.93 -15.40
N LEU A 316 -5.22 11.85 -14.98
CA LEU A 316 -4.82 13.08 -14.31
C LEU A 316 -5.18 12.96 -12.84
N SER A 317 -4.27 13.27 -11.93
CA SER A 317 -4.55 13.20 -10.50
C SER A 317 -3.95 14.36 -9.71
N SER A 318 -4.64 14.72 -8.64
CA SER A 318 -4.20 15.71 -7.65
C SER A 318 -4.59 15.23 -6.27
N GLY A 319 -3.60 15.05 -5.38
CA GLY A 319 -3.80 14.64 -4.02
C GLY A 319 -3.19 15.62 -3.02
N LYS A 320 -3.77 15.70 -1.84
CA LYS A 320 -3.26 16.50 -0.72
C LYS A 320 -3.52 15.73 0.58
N GLY A 321 -2.49 15.50 1.37
CA GLY A 321 -2.58 15.01 2.73
C GLY A 321 -2.12 16.07 3.72
N GLU A 322 -2.87 16.28 4.78
CA GLU A 322 -2.57 17.23 5.85
C GLU A 322 -2.55 16.50 7.17
N GLN A 323 -1.56 16.82 7.99
CA GLN A 323 -1.49 16.35 9.36
C GLN A 323 -1.23 17.53 10.27
N SER A 324 -2.03 17.68 11.32
CA SER A 324 -1.82 18.70 12.35
C SER A 324 -1.73 18.06 13.73
N PHE A 325 -0.85 18.61 14.57
CA PHE A 325 -0.71 18.26 15.97
C PHE A 325 -1.45 19.29 16.83
N VAL A 326 -2.46 18.85 17.57
CA VAL A 326 -3.38 19.75 18.31
C VAL A 326 -2.79 20.24 19.63
N TYR A 327 -1.89 19.44 20.23
CA TYR A 327 -1.26 19.77 21.50
C TYR A 327 0.26 19.76 21.38
N PRO A 328 0.97 20.57 22.19
CA PRO A 328 2.41 20.46 22.30
C PRO A 328 2.74 19.06 22.80
N MET A 329 3.45 18.31 22.00
CA MET A 329 4.11 17.08 22.45
C MET A 329 5.46 17.48 23.02
N SER A 330 5.98 16.76 24.01
CA SER A 330 7.28 17.10 24.60
C SER A 330 8.32 17.19 23.47
N GLY A 331 8.87 18.37 23.27
CA GLY A 331 9.83 18.64 22.22
C GLY A 331 9.26 19.03 20.85
N LEU A 332 7.96 18.90 20.54
CA LEU A 332 7.44 19.07 19.20
C LEU A 332 6.51 20.27 18.98
N GLY A 333 5.82 20.74 20.01
CA GLY A 333 4.85 21.82 19.87
C GLY A 333 3.67 21.48 18.93
N LYS A 334 2.84 22.48 18.68
CA LYS A 334 1.80 22.42 17.65
C LYS A 334 2.44 22.63 16.28
N GLY A 335 2.12 21.80 15.30
CA GLY A 335 2.63 21.92 13.95
C GLY A 335 1.72 21.33 12.90
N GLU A 336 1.96 21.69 11.65
CA GLU A 336 1.24 21.17 10.51
C GLU A 336 2.23 20.69 9.45
N SER A 337 1.88 19.59 8.79
CA SER A 337 2.57 19.13 7.58
C SER A 337 1.58 18.91 6.45
N HIS A 338 2.02 19.19 5.24
CA HIS A 338 1.23 19.07 4.04
C HIS A 338 2.01 18.30 2.97
N ASN A 339 1.38 17.27 2.45
CA ASN A 339 1.86 16.54 1.27
C ASN A 339 0.94 16.87 0.10
N LYS A 340 1.48 17.27 -1.03
CA LYS A 340 0.72 17.49 -2.25
C LYS A 340 1.33 16.68 -3.37
N SER A 341 0.48 16.01 -4.15
CA SER A 341 0.90 15.23 -5.31
C SER A 341 0.04 15.61 -6.51
N ASN A 342 0.68 15.81 -7.66
CA ASN A 342 -0.01 15.94 -8.93
C ASN A 342 0.67 15.01 -9.92
N ALA A 343 -0.12 14.28 -10.70
CA ALA A 343 0.43 13.40 -11.72
C ALA A 343 -0.42 13.40 -12.99
N ILE A 344 0.26 13.15 -14.10
CA ILE A 344 -0.33 12.81 -15.38
C ILE A 344 0.32 11.52 -15.85
N ASP A 345 -0.50 10.56 -16.29
CA ASP A 345 -0.09 9.32 -16.92
C ASP A 345 -0.87 9.15 -18.22
N VAL A 346 -0.14 9.00 -19.32
CA VAL A 346 -0.71 8.81 -20.66
C VAL A 346 -0.11 7.55 -21.25
N LYS A 347 -0.94 6.62 -21.67
CA LYS A 347 -0.50 5.39 -22.35
C LYS A 347 -1.42 5.01 -23.48
N ASN A 348 -0.83 4.40 -24.51
CA ASN A 348 -1.55 3.74 -25.60
C ASN A 348 -1.12 2.28 -25.66
N THR A 349 -2.09 1.40 -25.90
CA THR A 349 -1.86 -0.02 -26.15
C THR A 349 -2.29 -0.35 -27.56
N SER A 350 -1.37 -0.87 -28.36
CA SER A 350 -1.60 -1.30 -29.73
C SER A 350 -1.56 -2.82 -29.80
N ARG A 351 -2.55 -3.43 -30.44
CA ARG A 351 -2.63 -4.88 -30.65
C ARG A 351 -2.57 -5.14 -32.14
N PHE A 352 -1.75 -6.10 -32.52
CA PHE A 352 -1.62 -6.53 -33.91
C PHE A 352 -1.10 -7.97 -33.96
N ASN A 353 -1.33 -8.64 -35.06
CA ASN A 353 -0.85 -9.99 -35.31
C ASN A 353 0.05 -10.03 -36.56
N TYR A 354 0.97 -10.96 -36.56
CA TYR A 354 1.78 -11.29 -37.74
C TYR A 354 1.94 -12.81 -37.82
N GLY A 355 1.28 -13.40 -38.82
CA GLY A 355 1.11 -14.85 -38.89
C GLY A 355 0.35 -15.37 -37.67
N ASP A 356 0.90 -16.38 -37.02
CA ASP A 356 0.34 -17.00 -35.82
C ASP A 356 0.85 -16.36 -34.51
N THR A 357 1.37 -15.15 -34.57
CA THR A 357 1.95 -14.45 -33.43
C THR A 357 1.16 -13.19 -33.14
N ASP A 358 0.70 -13.07 -31.90
CA ASP A 358 -0.01 -11.90 -31.39
C ASP A 358 0.94 -10.98 -30.63
N PHE A 359 0.83 -9.69 -30.90
CA PHE A 359 1.61 -8.64 -30.30
C PHE A 359 0.72 -7.66 -29.56
N THR A 360 1.05 -7.36 -28.32
CA THR A 360 0.45 -6.26 -27.55
C THR A 360 1.58 -5.32 -27.15
N PHE A 361 1.59 -4.12 -27.71
CA PHE A 361 2.60 -3.11 -27.43
C PHE A 361 1.97 -1.94 -26.67
N THR A 362 2.49 -1.63 -25.50
CA THR A 362 2.09 -0.47 -24.71
C THR A 362 3.25 0.51 -24.63
N LEU A 363 2.98 1.78 -24.92
CA LEU A 363 3.89 2.89 -24.75
C LEU A 363 3.22 3.95 -23.88
N GLY A 364 3.93 4.46 -22.87
CA GLY A 364 3.36 5.49 -22.00
C GLY A 364 4.43 6.42 -21.41
N SER A 365 3.92 7.48 -20.79
CA SER A 365 4.72 8.45 -20.05
C SER A 365 3.97 8.92 -18.81
N LYS A 366 4.66 8.96 -17.68
CA LYS A 366 4.12 9.48 -16.42
C LYS A 366 5.01 10.59 -15.88
N LEU A 367 4.37 11.68 -15.50
CA LEU A 367 4.97 12.81 -14.81
C LEU A 367 4.30 12.95 -13.46
N MET A 368 5.09 12.98 -12.39
CA MET A 368 4.56 13.16 -11.03
C MET A 368 5.39 14.22 -10.31
N ARG A 369 4.71 15.16 -9.68
CA ARG A 369 5.32 16.13 -8.78
C ARG A 369 4.74 16.01 -7.40
N THR A 370 5.59 15.80 -6.40
CA THR A 370 5.22 15.82 -5.00
C THR A 370 5.84 17.05 -4.32
N GLU A 371 5.11 17.68 -3.43
CA GLU A 371 5.57 18.83 -2.66
C GLU A 371 5.26 18.58 -1.18
N TYR A 372 6.27 18.77 -0.36
CA TYR A 372 6.18 18.67 1.08
C TYR A 372 6.38 20.04 1.68
N ARG A 373 5.41 20.49 2.47
CA ARG A 373 5.48 21.73 3.22
C ARG A 373 5.27 21.45 4.68
N LYS A 374 5.96 22.20 5.51
CA LYS A 374 5.80 22.17 6.95
C LYS A 374 5.62 23.58 7.48
N LYS A 375 4.85 23.69 8.56
CA LYS A 375 4.70 24.90 9.34
C LYS A 375 5.29 24.67 10.71
N THR A 376 5.82 25.74 11.31
CA THR A 376 6.40 25.70 12.65
C THR A 376 5.39 25.27 13.67
N GLY A 377 5.82 24.44 14.59
CA GLY A 377 5.06 24.15 15.79
C GLY A 377 5.02 25.36 16.73
N ILE A 378 3.82 25.80 17.11
CA ILE A 378 3.63 26.81 18.15
C ILE A 378 3.80 26.11 19.51
N GLY A 379 4.66 26.66 20.38
CA GLY A 379 4.89 26.14 21.73
C GLY A 379 6.10 25.22 21.87
N LEU A 380 6.98 25.20 20.87
CA LEU A 380 8.35 24.68 21.06
C LEU A 380 9.11 25.57 22.05
N SER A 381 10.02 24.98 22.82
CA SER A 381 10.91 25.75 23.68
C SER A 381 11.72 26.75 22.83
N GLU A 382 12.20 27.83 23.43
CA GLU A 382 13.01 28.85 22.75
C GLU A 382 14.18 28.29 21.93
N LYS A 383 14.65 27.09 22.30
CA LYS A 383 15.68 26.34 21.60
C LYS A 383 15.29 25.97 20.14
N TYR A 384 13.99 25.94 19.81
CA TYR A 384 13.47 25.45 18.53
C TYR A 384 12.56 26.46 17.80
N THR A 385 12.45 27.69 18.30
CA THR A 385 11.40 28.64 17.89
C THR A 385 11.76 29.56 16.75
N SER A 386 12.94 29.50 16.21
CA SER A 386 13.41 30.62 15.41
C SER A 386 13.07 30.58 13.92
N SER A 387 12.44 29.53 13.38
CA SER A 387 12.02 29.55 11.98
C SER A 387 10.89 28.60 11.65
N GLU A 388 10.05 29.00 10.69
CA GLU A 388 8.99 28.19 10.09
C GLU A 388 9.51 26.88 9.45
N GLU A 389 10.81 26.71 9.37
CA GLU A 389 11.49 25.62 8.73
C GLU A 389 11.90 24.50 9.69
N HIS A 390 11.70 24.70 10.99
CA HIS A 390 12.20 23.82 12.06
C HIS A 390 11.18 22.77 12.54
N ASN A 391 10.36 22.22 11.68
CA ASN A 391 9.58 21.04 12.05
C ASN A 391 10.39 19.77 11.73
N PRO A 392 11.00 19.11 12.74
CA PRO A 392 11.93 18.00 12.53
C PRO A 392 11.27 16.75 11.93
N PHE A 393 9.95 16.73 11.85
CA PHE A 393 9.22 15.54 11.43
C PHE A 393 8.64 15.65 10.01
N SER A 394 8.78 16.79 9.36
CA SER A 394 8.22 16.98 8.02
C SER A 394 9.32 17.34 7.05
N PRO A 395 9.52 16.57 5.99
CA PRO A 395 10.42 16.96 4.93
C PRO A 395 9.91 18.23 4.25
N GLY A 396 10.82 19.09 3.81
CA GLY A 396 10.50 20.32 3.08
C GLY A 396 11.17 20.34 1.73
N GLY A 397 10.39 20.30 0.65
CA GLY A 397 10.93 20.32 -0.70
C GLY A 397 9.99 19.77 -1.74
N LYS A 398 10.47 19.68 -2.96
CA LYS A 398 9.75 19.19 -4.13
C LYS A 398 10.52 18.03 -4.75
N GLN A 399 9.78 17.04 -5.20
CA GLN A 399 10.31 15.97 -6.00
C GLN A 399 9.56 15.91 -7.31
N ASP A 400 10.28 15.95 -8.42
CA ASP A 400 9.78 15.69 -9.76
C ASP A 400 10.23 14.28 -10.19
N ILE A 401 9.29 13.46 -10.61
CA ILE A 401 9.52 12.12 -11.15
C ILE A 401 8.95 12.12 -12.56
N ARG A 402 9.77 11.73 -13.52
CA ARG A 402 9.44 11.61 -14.95
C ARG A 402 9.82 10.22 -15.42
N SER A 403 8.92 9.59 -16.15
CA SER A 403 9.21 8.30 -16.74
C SER A 403 8.58 8.15 -18.11
N ILE A 404 9.32 7.48 -18.99
CA ILE A 404 8.80 6.92 -20.23
C ILE A 404 8.93 5.42 -20.08
N TYR A 405 7.90 4.68 -20.44
CA TYR A 405 7.87 3.24 -20.30
C TYR A 405 7.24 2.57 -21.51
N SER A 406 7.71 1.35 -21.80
CA SER A 406 7.17 0.51 -22.84
C SER A 406 7.09 -0.94 -22.40
N GLN A 407 6.08 -1.64 -22.88
CA GLN A 407 5.89 -3.08 -22.72
C GLN A 407 5.55 -3.71 -24.06
N LEU A 408 6.14 -4.84 -24.34
CA LEU A 408 5.80 -5.68 -25.49
C LEU A 408 5.48 -7.08 -25.00
N LYS A 409 4.23 -7.51 -25.15
CA LYS A 409 3.81 -8.89 -24.98
C LYS A 409 3.77 -9.56 -26.33
N VAL A 410 4.39 -10.72 -26.45
CA VAL A 410 4.41 -11.56 -27.64
C VAL A 410 3.86 -12.92 -27.28
N GLU A 411 2.85 -13.38 -27.99
CA GLU A 411 2.21 -14.70 -27.84
C GLU A 411 2.31 -15.49 -29.12
N HIS A 412 2.96 -16.65 -29.03
CA HIS A 412 3.14 -17.55 -30.16
C HIS A 412 2.94 -19.00 -29.73
N GLY A 413 1.86 -19.62 -30.19
CA GLY A 413 1.49 -20.96 -29.76
C GLY A 413 1.38 -21.06 -28.24
N ILE A 414 2.20 -21.91 -27.62
CA ILE A 414 2.21 -22.10 -26.16
C ILE A 414 3.11 -21.08 -25.43
N TYR A 415 3.87 -20.26 -26.13
CA TYR A 415 4.88 -19.38 -25.54
C TYR A 415 4.36 -17.95 -25.38
N THR A 416 4.66 -17.35 -24.27
CA THR A 416 4.43 -15.92 -24.00
C THR A 416 5.70 -15.26 -23.51
N ALA A 417 6.06 -14.14 -24.12
CA ALA A 417 7.14 -13.27 -23.68
C ALA A 417 6.61 -11.87 -23.35
N ASN A 418 6.94 -11.35 -22.17
CA ASN A 418 6.67 -9.96 -21.81
C ASN A 418 8.02 -9.25 -21.64
N LEU A 419 8.27 -8.26 -22.45
CA LEU A 419 9.46 -7.43 -22.44
C LEU A 419 9.09 -6.03 -22.01
N GLY A 420 9.78 -5.48 -21.04
CA GLY A 420 9.53 -4.14 -20.54
C GLY A 420 10.82 -3.31 -20.46
N LEU A 421 10.68 -2.02 -20.73
CA LEU A 421 11.74 -1.06 -20.55
C LEU A 421 11.15 0.27 -20.08
N SER A 422 11.66 0.80 -18.98
CA SER A 422 11.35 2.17 -18.57
C SER A 422 12.61 2.97 -18.30
N TYR A 423 12.52 4.27 -18.51
CA TYR A 423 13.52 5.26 -18.13
C TYR A 423 12.94 6.16 -17.04
N LEU A 424 13.66 6.29 -15.94
CA LEU A 424 13.30 7.12 -14.79
C LEU A 424 14.27 8.30 -14.68
N ASP A 425 13.74 9.51 -14.55
CA ASP A 425 14.45 10.73 -14.16
C ASP A 425 13.75 11.36 -12.96
N SER A 426 14.43 11.42 -11.83
CA SER A 426 13.92 12.03 -10.60
C SER A 426 14.85 13.13 -10.12
N SER A 427 14.27 14.25 -9.67
CA SER A 427 15.02 15.31 -9.00
C SER A 427 14.31 15.72 -7.70
N ILE A 428 15.09 15.87 -6.61
CA ILE A 428 14.62 16.38 -5.33
C ILE A 428 15.29 17.73 -5.11
N LYS A 429 14.47 18.77 -4.91
CA LYS A 429 14.94 20.11 -4.62
C LYS A 429 14.38 20.60 -3.30
N GLY A 430 15.21 21.23 -2.52
CA GLY A 430 14.81 21.82 -1.25
C GLY A 430 15.94 22.62 -0.63
N ARG A 431 15.63 23.22 0.50
CA ARG A 431 16.59 24.04 1.25
C ARG A 431 16.60 23.60 2.70
N LYS A 432 17.77 23.44 3.25
CA LYS A 432 18.01 23.31 4.66
C LYS A 432 18.67 24.60 5.16
N PRO A 433 18.07 25.32 6.11
CA PRO A 433 18.73 26.48 6.72
C PRO A 433 19.94 26.05 7.56
N ALA A 434 20.82 27.01 7.84
CA ALA A 434 21.89 26.81 8.82
C ALA A 434 21.29 26.55 10.20
N CYS A 435 21.91 25.66 10.98
CA CYS A 435 21.51 25.43 12.36
C CYS A 435 22.01 26.54 13.27
N ASP A 436 21.26 26.80 14.35
CA ASP A 436 21.77 27.59 15.44
C ASP A 436 23.02 26.88 16.04
N LYS A 437 24.02 27.65 16.42
CA LYS A 437 25.28 27.12 17.00
C LYS A 437 25.05 26.26 18.27
N ARG A 438 23.89 26.41 18.91
CA ARG A 438 23.47 25.63 20.08
C ARG A 438 22.80 24.32 19.76
N VAL A 439 22.56 24.05 18.48
CA VAL A 439 21.85 22.86 18.00
C VAL A 439 22.77 22.09 17.06
N ASN A 440 23.12 20.87 17.45
CA ASN A 440 23.88 19.99 16.56
C ASN A 440 22.97 19.50 15.44
N CYS A 441 23.42 19.69 14.22
CA CYS A 441 22.71 19.19 13.04
C CYS A 441 23.69 18.88 11.92
N PHE A 442 23.27 18.08 10.97
CA PHE A 442 24.07 17.73 9.80
C PHE A 442 23.32 18.04 8.49
N PRO A 443 23.97 18.68 7.52
CA PRO A 443 25.17 19.53 7.64
C PRO A 443 24.87 20.78 8.48
N GLN A 444 25.87 21.37 9.14
CA GLN A 444 25.64 22.49 10.05
C GLN A 444 25.26 23.80 9.36
N GLY A 445 25.82 24.03 8.18
CA GLY A 445 25.53 25.20 7.35
C GLY A 445 24.20 25.09 6.58
N GLU A 446 23.89 26.19 5.87
CA GLU A 446 22.80 26.20 4.89
C GLU A 446 23.16 25.30 3.70
N VAL A 447 22.20 24.51 3.23
CA VAL A 447 22.35 23.63 2.07
C VAL A 447 21.19 23.85 1.10
N GLN A 448 21.51 24.17 -0.15
CA GLN A 448 20.60 24.08 -1.28
C GLN A 448 20.73 22.68 -1.90
N LEU A 449 19.64 21.97 -1.98
CA LEU A 449 19.63 20.59 -2.43
C LEU A 449 19.10 20.45 -3.85
N ASP A 450 19.79 19.66 -4.68
CA ASP A 450 19.33 19.18 -5.98
C ASP A 450 19.88 17.74 -6.18
N ILE A 451 19.18 16.76 -5.62
CA ILE A 451 19.53 15.34 -5.82
C ILE A 451 18.86 14.85 -7.10
N LYS A 452 19.65 14.31 -8.02
CA LYS A 452 19.19 13.72 -9.27
C LYS A 452 19.45 12.21 -9.28
N SER A 453 18.46 11.46 -9.71
CA SER A 453 18.54 10.01 -9.88
C SER A 453 17.97 9.61 -11.23
N ARG A 454 18.75 8.87 -12.03
CA ARG A 454 18.38 8.46 -13.38
C ARG A 454 18.76 7.03 -13.63
N GLY A 455 17.95 6.32 -14.41
CA GLY A 455 18.28 4.97 -14.82
C GLY A 455 17.24 4.32 -15.72
N PHE A 456 17.69 3.25 -16.37
CA PHE A 456 16.83 2.36 -17.13
C PHE A 456 16.44 1.17 -16.28
N ASN A 457 15.23 0.72 -16.44
CA ASN A 457 14.66 -0.42 -15.72
C ASN A 457 14.15 -1.45 -16.76
N PRO A 458 14.98 -2.36 -17.24
CA PRO A 458 14.56 -3.46 -18.07
C PRO A 458 13.84 -4.56 -17.28
N SER A 459 12.88 -5.24 -17.91
CA SER A 459 12.26 -6.46 -17.39
C SER A 459 11.98 -7.45 -18.52
N ILE A 460 12.01 -8.72 -18.17
CA ILE A 460 11.63 -9.82 -19.05
C ILE A 460 10.88 -10.87 -18.22
N LEU A 461 9.79 -11.38 -18.78
CA LEU A 461 9.08 -12.56 -18.29
C LEU A 461 8.84 -13.47 -19.48
N LEU A 462 9.25 -14.72 -19.36
CA LEU A 462 9.01 -15.78 -20.33
C LEU A 462 8.15 -16.85 -19.68
N SER A 463 7.16 -17.33 -20.37
CA SER A 463 6.29 -18.43 -19.91
C SER A 463 5.90 -19.34 -21.09
N ALA A 464 5.49 -20.56 -20.75
CA ALA A 464 5.00 -21.53 -21.71
C ALA A 464 3.80 -22.29 -21.11
N GLU A 465 2.69 -22.37 -21.82
CA GLU A 465 1.56 -23.22 -21.48
C GLU A 465 1.77 -24.62 -22.03
N ILE A 466 2.65 -25.41 -21.38
CA ILE A 466 2.96 -26.78 -21.81
C ILE A 466 1.69 -27.65 -21.69
N THR A 467 0.99 -27.51 -20.59
CA THR A 467 -0.38 -28.03 -20.35
C THR A 467 -1.06 -27.08 -19.37
N PRO A 468 -2.41 -27.08 -19.28
CA PRO A 468 -3.10 -26.29 -18.24
C PRO A 468 -2.61 -26.59 -16.82
N ALA A 469 -2.12 -27.82 -16.61
CA ALA A 469 -1.56 -28.26 -15.33
C ALA A 469 -0.12 -27.83 -15.07
N PHE A 470 0.60 -27.35 -16.09
CA PHE A 470 1.97 -26.94 -15.94
C PHE A 470 2.31 -25.80 -16.90
N GLN A 471 2.33 -24.60 -16.38
CA GLN A 471 2.64 -23.35 -17.06
C GLN A 471 3.84 -22.69 -16.38
N PRO A 472 5.10 -23.15 -16.66
CA PRO A 472 6.28 -22.56 -16.07
C PRO A 472 6.53 -21.15 -16.56
N PHE A 473 7.18 -20.35 -15.72
CA PHE A 473 7.65 -19.02 -16.06
C PHE A 473 8.98 -18.70 -15.39
N ILE A 474 9.74 -17.82 -16.04
CA ILE A 474 10.95 -17.21 -15.50
C ILE A 474 10.89 -15.71 -15.73
N SER A 475 11.37 -14.92 -14.79
CA SER A 475 11.47 -13.47 -14.97
C SER A 475 12.74 -12.88 -14.39
N TYR A 476 13.19 -11.80 -15.01
CA TYR A 476 14.23 -10.90 -14.51
C TYR A 476 13.72 -9.47 -14.55
N THR A 477 14.01 -8.72 -13.51
CA THR A 477 13.66 -7.31 -13.42
C THR A 477 14.79 -6.52 -12.78
N HIS A 478 15.20 -5.45 -13.43
CA HIS A 478 16.02 -4.41 -12.82
C HIS A 478 15.12 -3.22 -12.48
N ALA A 479 15.20 -2.73 -11.24
CA ALA A 479 14.43 -1.61 -10.76
C ALA A 479 15.33 -0.57 -10.09
N MET A 480 15.14 0.69 -10.41
CA MET A 480 15.74 1.81 -9.72
C MET A 480 14.67 2.64 -9.04
N ARG A 481 14.90 2.97 -7.78
CA ARG A 481 14.12 3.91 -6.99
C ARG A 481 14.98 5.11 -6.58
N ALA A 482 14.50 6.31 -6.86
CA ALA A 482 15.08 7.53 -6.29
C ALA A 482 14.76 7.62 -4.78
N PRO A 483 15.60 8.25 -3.96
CA PRO A 483 15.20 8.65 -2.61
C PRO A 483 13.92 9.48 -2.68
N ASN A 484 13.13 9.49 -1.62
CA ASN A 484 12.02 10.42 -1.49
C ASN A 484 12.43 11.64 -0.65
N ALA A 485 11.62 12.69 -0.70
CA ALA A 485 11.92 13.94 0.01
C ALA A 485 12.03 13.70 1.53
N GLN A 486 11.27 12.78 2.06
CA GLN A 486 11.31 12.45 3.48
C GLN A 486 12.62 11.78 3.90
N GLU A 487 13.08 10.78 3.15
CA GLU A 487 14.37 10.13 3.44
C GLU A 487 15.52 11.14 3.42
N VAL A 488 15.40 12.16 2.58
CA VAL A 488 16.41 13.22 2.47
C VAL A 488 16.34 14.20 3.65
N PHE A 489 15.12 14.66 4.00
CA PHE A 489 14.93 15.74 4.98
C PHE A 489 14.54 15.25 6.38
N TYR A 490 14.55 13.93 6.59
CA TYR A 490 14.24 13.39 7.90
C TYR A 490 15.36 13.68 8.90
N SER A 491 14.97 14.21 10.04
CA SER A 491 15.80 14.26 11.23
C SER A 491 14.94 14.05 12.45
N ASN A 492 15.53 13.47 13.48
CA ASN A 492 14.88 13.30 14.76
C ASN A 492 15.06 14.54 15.66
N GLU A 493 14.13 14.69 16.61
CA GLU A 493 14.13 15.58 17.75
C GLU A 493 14.89 16.91 17.61
N GLY A 494 14.22 17.89 17.09
CA GLY A 494 14.68 19.27 17.13
C GLY A 494 15.89 19.59 16.24
N GLY A 495 16.40 18.62 15.53
CA GLY A 495 17.46 18.83 14.54
C GLY A 495 16.92 19.15 13.16
N ILE A 496 17.64 19.96 12.41
CA ILE A 496 17.41 20.19 10.98
C ILE A 496 18.47 19.39 10.22
N SER A 497 18.61 18.13 10.55
CA SER A 497 19.57 17.30 9.85
C SER A 497 18.95 16.76 8.56
N MET A 498 19.77 16.57 7.56
CA MET A 498 19.39 15.91 6.31
C MET A 498 20.58 15.17 5.74
N ASN A 499 20.34 14.19 4.89
CA ASN A 499 21.42 13.57 4.12
C ASN A 499 21.40 14.03 2.66
N PRO A 500 22.26 14.97 2.26
CA PRO A 500 22.33 15.46 0.89
C PRO A 500 23.00 14.46 -0.07
N PHE A 501 23.56 13.35 0.43
CA PHE A 501 24.36 12.38 -0.31
C PHE A 501 23.63 11.08 -0.61
N LEU A 502 22.33 11.01 -0.31
CA LEU A 502 21.55 9.80 -0.57
C LEU A 502 21.55 9.43 -2.04
N LYS A 503 21.87 8.16 -2.30
CA LYS A 503 21.83 7.54 -3.62
C LYS A 503 20.56 6.73 -3.79
N GLY A 504 20.03 6.68 -5.00
CA GLY A 504 18.91 5.81 -5.33
C GLY A 504 19.23 4.33 -5.14
N GLU A 505 18.23 3.58 -4.68
CA GLU A 505 18.30 2.12 -4.56
C GLU A 505 18.20 1.48 -5.94
N ARG A 506 18.87 0.34 -6.12
CA ARG A 506 18.79 -0.48 -7.32
C ARG A 506 18.61 -1.94 -6.94
N ALA A 507 17.57 -2.56 -7.48
CA ALA A 507 17.23 -3.95 -7.22
C ALA A 507 17.31 -4.78 -8.50
N ASP A 508 17.98 -5.93 -8.41
CA ASP A 508 17.96 -6.98 -9.40
C ASP A 508 17.16 -8.16 -8.84
N THR A 509 16.04 -8.48 -9.47
CA THR A 509 15.12 -9.54 -9.01
C THR A 509 15.01 -10.63 -10.07
N TYR A 510 15.27 -11.86 -9.67
CA TYR A 510 15.09 -13.08 -10.46
C TYR A 510 13.93 -13.87 -9.87
N GLN A 511 13.07 -14.41 -10.72
CA GLN A 511 11.96 -15.26 -10.31
C GLN A 511 11.85 -16.46 -11.25
N ILE A 512 11.51 -17.60 -10.68
CA ILE A 512 11.11 -18.79 -11.38
C ILE A 512 9.88 -19.37 -10.72
N GLY A 513 8.93 -19.83 -11.49
CA GLY A 513 7.70 -20.38 -10.94
C GLY A 513 6.88 -21.12 -11.98
N PHE A 514 5.71 -21.54 -11.56
CA PHE A 514 4.73 -22.14 -12.45
C PHE A 514 3.32 -21.91 -11.93
N ASN A 515 2.36 -21.90 -12.84
CA ASN A 515 0.94 -22.00 -12.58
C ASN A 515 0.46 -23.39 -12.94
N SER A 516 -0.57 -23.86 -12.26
CA SER A 516 -1.22 -25.14 -12.54
C SER A 516 -2.74 -24.97 -12.39
N TYR A 517 -3.47 -25.48 -13.34
CA TYR A 517 -4.92 -25.61 -13.28
C TYR A 517 -5.30 -27.07 -13.57
N ARG A 518 -6.09 -27.65 -12.68
CA ARG A 518 -6.57 -29.04 -12.77
C ARG A 518 -8.07 -29.06 -12.48
N PRO A 519 -8.93 -29.18 -13.48
CA PRO A 519 -10.32 -29.51 -13.27
C PRO A 519 -10.46 -31.02 -12.99
N ASN A 520 -11.47 -31.40 -12.22
CA ASN A 520 -11.80 -32.79 -11.90
C ASN A 520 -10.60 -33.54 -11.29
N LEU A 521 -9.95 -32.96 -10.28
CA LEU A 521 -8.75 -33.54 -9.66
C LEU A 521 -9.09 -34.72 -8.73
N PHE A 522 -10.07 -34.53 -7.86
CA PHE A 522 -10.50 -35.53 -6.87
C PHE A 522 -11.92 -35.99 -7.09
N ILE A 523 -12.82 -35.09 -7.49
CA ILE A 523 -14.23 -35.40 -7.79
C ILE A 523 -14.66 -34.64 -9.06
N GLU A 524 -15.70 -35.15 -9.71
CA GLU A 524 -16.29 -34.49 -10.88
C GLU A 524 -16.81 -33.08 -10.51
N GLY A 525 -16.44 -32.06 -11.28
CA GLY A 525 -16.84 -30.68 -11.07
C GLY A 525 -15.92 -29.89 -10.13
N ASP A 526 -14.91 -30.52 -9.49
CA ASP A 526 -13.94 -29.75 -8.72
C ASP A 526 -12.90 -29.02 -9.58
N SER A 527 -12.23 -28.06 -8.98
CA SER A 527 -11.09 -27.38 -9.59
C SER A 527 -9.97 -27.14 -8.58
N PHE A 528 -8.75 -27.37 -9.02
CA PHE A 528 -7.55 -27.06 -8.25
C PHE A 528 -6.65 -26.11 -9.03
N ARG A 529 -6.22 -25.05 -8.37
CA ARG A 529 -5.26 -24.07 -8.90
C ARG A 529 -4.07 -23.93 -7.96
N LEU A 530 -2.89 -23.85 -8.52
CA LEU A 530 -1.67 -23.68 -7.78
C LEU A 530 -0.77 -22.68 -8.51
N LYS A 531 -0.23 -21.73 -7.78
CA LYS A 531 0.86 -20.85 -8.21
C LYS A 531 2.00 -20.97 -7.24
N ALA A 532 3.17 -21.33 -7.72
CA ALA A 532 4.40 -21.37 -6.94
C ALA A 532 5.45 -20.46 -7.56
N THR A 533 6.13 -19.67 -6.73
CA THR A 533 7.17 -18.74 -7.17
C THR A 533 8.36 -18.81 -6.22
N MET A 534 9.55 -18.92 -6.74
CA MET A 534 10.80 -18.71 -6.03
C MET A 534 11.41 -17.40 -6.51
N PHE A 535 11.95 -16.60 -5.58
CA PHE A 535 12.56 -15.32 -5.92
C PHE A 535 13.91 -15.12 -5.24
N HIS A 536 14.75 -14.32 -5.90
CA HIS A 536 16.00 -13.81 -5.38
C HIS A 536 16.14 -12.35 -5.79
N THR A 537 16.29 -11.44 -4.80
CA THR A 537 16.46 -10.01 -5.02
C THR A 537 17.74 -9.54 -4.37
N LYS A 538 18.55 -8.76 -5.10
CA LYS A 538 19.76 -8.10 -4.60
C LYS A 538 19.59 -6.59 -4.76
N ILE A 539 19.67 -5.84 -3.64
CA ILE A 539 19.47 -4.40 -3.58
C ILE A 539 20.79 -3.72 -3.25
N LYS A 540 21.23 -2.81 -4.12
CA LYS A 540 22.37 -1.93 -3.87
C LYS A 540 21.91 -0.58 -3.37
N ASN A 541 22.72 0.08 -2.55
CA ASN A 541 22.46 1.38 -1.94
C ASN A 541 21.16 1.36 -1.12
N TYR A 542 20.85 0.27 -0.43
CA TYR A 542 19.65 0.18 0.41
C TYR A 542 19.59 1.34 1.39
N ILE A 543 18.48 2.08 1.42
CA ILE A 543 18.29 3.26 2.27
C ILE A 543 17.66 2.80 3.59
N PHE A 544 18.28 3.13 4.70
CA PHE A 544 17.77 2.83 6.03
C PHE A 544 18.06 3.98 7.00
N SER A 545 17.30 4.09 8.06
CA SER A 545 17.53 5.07 9.11
C SER A 545 18.67 4.62 10.01
N GLU A 546 19.59 5.53 10.32
CA GLU A 546 20.73 5.26 11.18
C GLU A 546 20.95 6.40 12.17
N SER A 547 21.49 6.06 13.34
CA SER A 547 21.96 7.03 14.33
C SER A 547 23.43 7.32 14.14
N TYR A 548 23.77 8.57 14.27
CA TYR A 548 25.15 9.02 14.28
C TYR A 548 25.37 9.89 15.49
N LEU A 549 26.50 9.69 16.18
CA LEU A 549 26.95 10.60 17.21
C LEU A 549 27.59 11.83 16.57
N VAL A 550 27.45 12.97 17.20
CA VAL A 550 28.17 14.19 16.83
C VAL A 550 29.35 14.34 17.76
N CYS A 551 30.55 14.28 17.19
CA CYS A 551 31.79 14.56 17.86
C CYS A 551 32.16 16.04 17.76
N ALA A 552 33.27 16.43 18.38
CA ALA A 552 33.83 17.77 18.35
C ALA A 552 33.89 18.36 16.93
N GLU A 553 33.71 19.67 16.81
CA GLU A 553 33.70 20.42 15.53
C GLU A 553 32.58 20.03 14.57
N GLY A 554 31.48 19.39 15.04
CA GLY A 554 30.35 18.96 14.21
C GLY A 554 30.66 17.77 13.30
N ARG A 555 31.75 17.05 13.55
CA ARG A 555 32.08 15.81 12.85
C ARG A 555 31.08 14.72 13.21
N ILE A 556 30.57 13.98 12.25
CA ILE A 556 29.76 12.81 12.50
C ILE A 556 30.67 11.62 12.84
N CYS A 557 30.45 11.02 13.99
CA CYS A 557 31.08 9.78 14.41
C CYS A 557 30.05 8.68 14.40
N LYS A 558 30.38 7.54 13.82
CA LYS A 558 29.51 6.37 13.86
C LYS A 558 29.72 5.65 15.19
N ASN A 559 28.64 5.36 15.90
CA ASN A 559 28.68 4.51 17.09
C ASN A 559 28.68 3.04 16.66
N ASP A 560 29.83 2.54 16.24
CA ASP A 560 30.03 1.16 15.79
C ASP A 560 31.04 0.40 16.66
N GLY A 561 31.33 0.93 17.86
CA GLY A 561 32.33 0.36 18.76
C GLY A 561 33.79 0.68 18.38
N THR A 562 33.99 1.52 17.36
CA THR A 562 35.36 1.91 16.92
C THR A 562 35.85 3.23 17.48
N LEU A 563 35.02 3.94 18.28
CA LEU A 563 35.41 5.18 18.93
C LEU A 563 36.47 4.93 19.99
N THR A 564 37.54 5.69 19.98
CA THR A 564 38.53 5.69 21.04
C THR A 564 37.99 6.38 22.29
N ASP A 565 38.60 6.10 23.46
CA ASP A 565 38.22 6.77 24.74
C ASP A 565 38.29 8.30 24.62
N GLU A 566 39.24 8.83 23.84
CA GLU A 566 39.39 10.26 23.59
C GLU A 566 38.23 10.82 22.74
N GLU A 567 37.85 10.09 21.70
CA GLU A 567 36.68 10.45 20.87
C GLU A 567 35.36 10.33 21.65
N TRP A 568 35.21 9.37 22.56
CA TRP A 568 34.09 9.29 23.49
C TRP A 568 34.00 10.51 24.42
N GLY A 569 35.13 11.01 24.87
CA GLY A 569 35.18 12.25 25.66
C GLY A 569 34.75 13.49 24.92
N GLU A 570 34.80 13.48 23.61
CA GLU A 570 34.38 14.56 22.70
C GLU A 570 32.93 14.45 22.23
N VAL A 571 32.27 13.33 22.44
CA VAL A 571 30.85 13.13 22.05
C VAL A 571 29.97 13.99 22.96
N ASP A 572 29.12 14.83 22.35
CA ASP A 572 28.08 15.50 23.11
C ASP A 572 27.01 14.46 23.51
N PRO A 573 26.89 14.10 24.79
CA PRO A 573 25.99 13.02 25.23
C PRO A 573 24.52 13.31 24.99
N ASN A 574 24.16 14.53 24.55
CA ASN A 574 22.79 14.94 24.32
C ASN A 574 22.38 14.93 22.84
N PHE A 575 23.28 14.53 21.93
CA PHE A 575 23.00 14.72 20.49
C PHE A 575 23.35 13.51 19.63
N ASN A 576 22.35 12.66 19.45
CA ASN A 576 22.32 11.73 18.35
C ASN A 576 21.65 12.37 17.13
N ILE A 577 22.26 12.29 15.97
CA ILE A 577 21.65 12.66 14.70
C ILE A 577 21.09 11.42 14.05
N TYR A 578 19.79 11.44 13.77
CA TYR A 578 19.12 10.38 13.03
C TYR A 578 18.91 10.87 11.61
N ILE A 579 19.52 10.20 10.64
CA ILE A 579 19.37 10.46 9.22
C ILE A 579 19.25 9.15 8.46
N TYR A 580 18.66 9.21 7.28
CA TYR A 580 18.70 8.09 6.38
C TYR A 580 20.08 8.02 5.68
N GLY A 581 20.64 6.81 5.60
CA GLY A 581 21.89 6.50 4.92
C GLY A 581 21.74 5.37 3.92
N ASN A 582 22.73 5.18 3.07
CA ASN A 582 22.80 4.03 2.19
C ASN A 582 23.67 2.94 2.81
N SER A 583 23.17 1.69 2.81
CA SER A 583 23.95 0.54 3.20
C SER A 583 25.19 0.38 2.29
N LEU A 584 26.33 0.13 2.88
CA LEU A 584 27.58 -0.11 2.16
C LEU A 584 27.56 -1.50 1.47
N ALA A 585 26.98 -2.49 2.13
CA ALA A 585 26.80 -3.82 1.58
C ALA A 585 25.47 -3.96 0.85
N PRO A 586 25.40 -4.75 -0.24
CA PRO A 586 24.13 -5.07 -0.86
C PRO A 586 23.23 -5.87 0.09
N VAL A 587 21.94 -5.58 0.07
CA VAL A 587 20.92 -6.36 0.79
C VAL A 587 20.43 -7.48 -0.11
N THR A 588 20.40 -8.69 0.40
CA THR A 588 19.91 -9.87 -0.32
C THR A 588 18.63 -10.38 0.31
N MET A 589 17.65 -10.70 -0.52
CA MET A 589 16.36 -11.26 -0.14
C MET A 589 16.05 -12.46 -1.04
N ARG A 590 15.59 -13.55 -0.46
CA ARG A 590 15.21 -14.77 -1.21
C ARG A 590 14.10 -15.51 -0.51
N GLY A 591 13.29 -16.21 -1.29
CA GLY A 591 12.18 -16.96 -0.68
C GLY A 591 11.33 -17.71 -1.69
N TYR A 592 10.27 -18.29 -1.14
CA TYR A 592 9.25 -19.06 -1.84
C TYR A 592 7.87 -18.51 -1.50
N GLU A 593 7.01 -18.49 -2.48
CA GLU A 593 5.62 -18.07 -2.37
C GLU A 593 4.74 -19.15 -2.99
N LEU A 594 3.68 -19.55 -2.31
CA LEU A 594 2.71 -20.51 -2.76
C LEU A 594 1.31 -19.96 -2.57
N SER A 595 0.49 -20.07 -3.61
CA SER A 595 -0.94 -19.83 -3.54
C SER A 595 -1.64 -21.05 -4.10
N ALA A 596 -2.56 -21.66 -3.34
CA ALA A 596 -3.36 -22.77 -3.81
C ALA A 596 -4.84 -22.52 -3.55
N ASN A 597 -5.67 -22.83 -4.53
CA ASN A 597 -7.12 -22.77 -4.44
C ASN A 597 -7.71 -24.12 -4.83
N TYR A 598 -8.52 -24.67 -3.96
CA TYR A 598 -9.34 -25.83 -4.25
C TYR A 598 -10.82 -25.50 -4.07
N ASP A 599 -11.62 -25.82 -5.04
CA ASP A 599 -13.06 -25.58 -5.03
C ASP A 599 -13.78 -26.83 -5.55
N ALA A 600 -14.61 -27.41 -4.70
CA ALA A 600 -15.44 -28.56 -4.97
C ALA A 600 -16.96 -28.21 -4.90
N GLY A 601 -17.32 -26.95 -5.13
CA GLY A 601 -18.66 -26.44 -4.97
C GLY A 601 -19.04 -26.32 -3.49
N ILE A 602 -19.38 -27.41 -2.83
CA ILE A 602 -19.73 -27.39 -1.39
C ILE A 602 -18.53 -27.05 -0.51
N PHE A 603 -17.35 -27.56 -0.81
CA PHE A 603 -16.13 -27.31 -0.04
C PHE A 603 -15.16 -26.43 -0.82
N TYR A 604 -14.54 -25.47 -0.14
CA TYR A 604 -13.48 -24.65 -0.70
C TYR A 604 -12.32 -24.48 0.27
N SER A 605 -11.15 -24.26 -0.29
CA SER A 605 -9.94 -24.00 0.48
C SER A 605 -8.99 -23.09 -0.29
N LEU A 606 -8.48 -22.04 0.36
CA LEU A 606 -7.50 -21.13 -0.17
C LEU A 606 -6.31 -21.07 0.76
N LEU A 607 -5.14 -21.37 0.23
CA LEU A 607 -3.86 -21.33 0.93
C LEU A 607 -2.97 -20.24 0.35
N ALA A 608 -2.43 -19.40 1.21
CA ALA A 608 -1.30 -18.53 0.92
C ALA A 608 -0.15 -18.87 1.87
N TYR A 609 1.01 -19.19 1.34
CA TYR A 609 2.21 -19.50 2.11
C TYR A 609 3.39 -18.68 1.60
N SER A 610 4.21 -18.20 2.50
CA SER A 610 5.44 -17.48 2.19
C SER A 610 6.56 -17.90 3.13
N GLN A 611 7.71 -18.12 2.54
CA GLN A 611 8.97 -18.31 3.26
C GLN A 611 10.01 -17.37 2.67
N GLN A 612 10.68 -16.60 3.52
CA GLN A 612 11.67 -15.64 3.07
C GLN A 612 12.82 -15.48 4.06
N LYS A 613 13.99 -15.14 3.53
CA LYS A 613 15.15 -14.70 4.29
C LYS A 613 15.65 -13.39 3.75
N THR A 614 15.94 -12.46 4.63
CA THR A 614 16.44 -11.13 4.30
C THR A 614 17.72 -10.84 5.07
N GLN A 615 18.62 -10.06 4.44
CA GLN A 615 19.81 -9.50 5.06
C GLN A 615 19.67 -7.97 5.21
N GLN A 616 18.44 -7.49 5.41
CA GLN A 616 18.23 -6.07 5.64
C GLN A 616 18.97 -5.61 6.89
N PRO A 617 19.71 -4.49 6.82
CA PRO A 617 20.28 -3.90 8.01
C PRO A 617 19.16 -3.46 8.95
N THR A 618 19.32 -3.75 10.22
CA THR A 618 18.45 -3.26 11.28
C THR A 618 19.14 -2.05 11.90
N SER A 619 18.42 -0.94 12.00
CA SER A 619 18.95 0.25 12.66
C SER A 619 18.74 0.16 14.17
N LEU A 620 19.82 0.12 14.93
CA LEU A 620 19.76 0.13 16.38
C LEU A 620 19.12 1.41 16.90
N SER A 621 19.43 2.53 16.30
CA SER A 621 18.90 3.83 16.68
C SER A 621 17.41 3.97 16.43
N ALA A 622 16.92 3.46 15.30
CA ALA A 622 15.50 3.42 15.03
C ALA A 622 14.78 2.58 16.09
N SER A 623 15.46 1.56 16.61
CA SER A 623 14.93 0.70 17.65
C SER A 623 14.92 1.40 19.02
N ILE A 624 15.92 2.15 19.41
CA ILE A 624 15.97 2.88 20.68
C ILE A 624 14.92 4.00 20.77
N MET A 625 14.62 4.65 19.65
CA MET A 625 13.71 5.82 19.62
C MET A 625 12.27 5.48 19.25
N GLY A 626 11.94 4.21 19.03
CA GLY A 626 10.58 3.78 18.69
C GLY A 626 10.06 4.31 17.35
N THR A 627 10.94 4.85 16.50
CA THR A 627 10.54 5.48 15.23
C THR A 627 10.48 4.52 14.04
N ASN A 628 11.22 3.41 14.12
CA ASN A 628 11.13 2.32 13.15
C ASN A 628 11.53 1.03 13.85
N LEU A 629 10.57 0.18 14.08
CA LEU A 629 10.88 -1.15 14.56
C LEU A 629 11.58 -1.91 13.45
N ALA A 630 12.86 -2.10 13.67
CA ALA A 630 13.70 -2.88 12.77
C ALA A 630 13.48 -4.40 12.95
N SER A 631 12.25 -4.81 13.21
CA SER A 631 11.90 -6.22 13.19
C SER A 631 11.90 -6.69 11.75
N GLN A 632 12.66 -7.73 11.48
CA GLN A 632 12.57 -8.43 10.20
C GLN A 632 11.23 -9.16 10.13
N LEU A 633 10.71 -9.31 8.92
CA LEU A 633 9.54 -10.14 8.70
C LEU A 633 9.79 -11.57 9.21
N PRO A 634 8.74 -12.25 9.69
CA PRO A 634 8.82 -13.68 9.99
C PRO A 634 9.35 -14.45 8.79
N GLU A 635 10.24 -15.42 9.05
CA GLU A 635 10.78 -16.23 7.94
C GLU A 635 9.68 -17.01 7.22
N ARG A 636 8.63 -17.44 7.94
CA ARG A 636 7.50 -18.19 7.38
C ARG A 636 6.18 -17.65 7.91
N TYR A 637 5.23 -17.50 7.03
CA TYR A 637 3.85 -17.20 7.40
C TYR A 637 2.89 -17.82 6.38
N MET A 638 1.71 -18.18 6.88
CA MET A 638 0.69 -18.89 6.12
C MET A 638 -0.69 -18.43 6.55
N THR A 639 -1.57 -18.30 5.60
CA THR A 639 -3.01 -18.14 5.81
C THR A 639 -3.73 -19.25 5.04
N LEU A 640 -4.53 -20.03 5.75
CA LEU A 640 -5.42 -21.05 5.18
C LEU A 640 -6.85 -20.63 5.47
N ASP A 641 -7.61 -20.36 4.44
CA ASP A 641 -9.03 -20.06 4.50
C ASP A 641 -9.79 -21.26 3.92
N THR A 642 -10.64 -21.90 4.71
CA THR A 642 -11.36 -23.09 4.31
C THR A 642 -12.76 -23.10 4.88
N GLY A 643 -13.71 -23.65 4.12
CA GLY A 643 -15.09 -23.66 4.56
C GLY A 643 -16.01 -24.47 3.65
N VAL A 644 -17.27 -24.41 4.00
CA VAL A 644 -18.35 -25.07 3.28
C VAL A 644 -19.42 -24.08 2.86
N ARG A 645 -20.03 -24.32 1.70
CA ARG A 645 -21.19 -23.61 1.17
C ARG A 645 -22.40 -24.54 1.32
N LEU A 646 -23.45 -24.01 1.89
CA LEU A 646 -24.68 -24.73 2.20
C LEU A 646 -25.88 -24.00 1.60
N LEU A 647 -26.99 -24.67 1.45
CA LEU A 647 -28.26 -24.12 0.94
C LEU A 647 -28.08 -23.39 -0.40
N GLU A 648 -27.55 -24.09 -1.40
CA GLU A 648 -27.29 -23.52 -2.72
C GLU A 648 -26.40 -22.27 -2.64
N GLU A 649 -25.33 -22.34 -1.85
CA GLU A 649 -24.34 -21.30 -1.58
C GLU A 649 -24.84 -20.08 -0.78
N LYS A 650 -26.10 -20.09 -0.32
CA LYS A 650 -26.63 -18.98 0.51
C LYS A 650 -25.96 -18.87 1.85
N ILE A 651 -25.48 -19.98 2.42
CA ILE A 651 -24.73 -19.95 3.68
C ILE A 651 -23.31 -20.42 3.42
N ARG A 652 -22.36 -19.65 3.91
CA ARG A 652 -20.94 -19.99 3.91
C ARG A 652 -20.44 -19.99 5.35
N VAL A 653 -19.85 -21.08 5.81
CA VAL A 653 -19.23 -21.23 7.13
C VAL A 653 -17.81 -21.70 6.95
N GLY A 654 -16.88 -21.05 7.64
CA GLY A 654 -15.48 -21.41 7.49
C GLY A 654 -14.57 -20.92 8.61
N ALA A 655 -13.30 -21.25 8.42
CA ALA A 655 -12.23 -20.88 9.33
C ALA A 655 -11.04 -20.31 8.57
N ILE A 656 -10.40 -19.30 9.15
CA ILE A 656 -9.13 -18.77 8.69
C ILE A 656 -8.07 -19.15 9.73
N VAL A 657 -7.11 -19.97 9.30
CA VAL A 657 -5.98 -20.40 10.13
C VAL A 657 -4.76 -19.58 9.74
N LYS A 658 -4.19 -18.87 10.70
CA LYS A 658 -3.02 -17.99 10.52
C LYS A 658 -1.83 -18.57 11.29
N TYR A 659 -0.81 -18.98 10.56
CA TYR A 659 0.47 -19.39 11.12
C TYR A 659 1.51 -18.32 10.82
N THR A 660 2.26 -17.91 11.82
CA THR A 660 3.35 -16.93 11.69
C THR A 660 4.53 -17.42 12.52
N ASP A 661 5.70 -17.53 11.90
CA ASP A 661 6.94 -17.89 12.58
C ASP A 661 7.44 -16.70 13.41
N GLN A 662 8.48 -16.92 14.20
CA GLN A 662 9.12 -15.86 14.96
C GLN A 662 9.85 -14.89 14.02
N SER A 663 9.77 -13.62 14.31
CA SER A 663 10.62 -12.59 13.72
C SER A 663 11.90 -12.43 14.53
N TYR A 664 12.80 -11.59 14.03
CA TYR A 664 14.06 -11.25 14.69
C TYR A 664 14.18 -9.74 14.78
N HIS A 665 14.76 -9.27 15.85
CA HIS A 665 15.15 -7.88 16.00
C HIS A 665 16.59 -7.80 16.52
N GLN A 666 17.24 -6.67 16.30
CA GLN A 666 18.56 -6.43 16.84
C GLN A 666 18.48 -6.26 18.36
N ASN A 667 19.37 -6.92 19.11
CA ASN A 667 19.48 -6.69 20.55
C ASN A 667 20.11 -5.32 20.79
N PRO A 668 19.40 -4.35 21.38
CA PRO A 668 20.07 -3.22 21.98
C PRO A 668 20.74 -3.74 23.27
N ASP A 669 21.93 -4.28 23.20
CA ASP A 669 22.71 -4.61 24.41
C ASP A 669 23.09 -3.30 25.05
N VAL A 670 22.34 -2.93 26.07
CA VAL A 670 22.53 -1.70 26.84
C VAL A 670 23.22 -2.09 28.14
N ASP A 671 24.31 -2.77 28.03
CA ASP A 671 25.33 -2.62 29.06
C ASP A 671 25.83 -1.17 28.96
N GLY A 672 25.98 -0.47 30.06
CA GLY A 672 26.27 0.96 30.11
C GLY A 672 27.50 1.45 29.33
N ASN A 673 28.04 0.63 28.45
CA ASN A 673 29.14 0.87 27.51
C ASN A 673 28.70 0.95 26.06
N ALA A 674 27.40 0.98 25.77
CA ALA A 674 26.86 1.20 24.41
C ALA A 674 27.49 0.34 23.28
N GLU A 675 27.96 -0.86 23.60
CA GLU A 675 28.42 -1.79 22.56
C GLU A 675 27.23 -2.24 21.72
N ILE A 676 27.28 -1.90 20.44
CA ILE A 676 26.30 -2.35 19.46
C ILE A 676 26.53 -3.86 19.24
N SER A 677 25.65 -4.65 19.81
CA SER A 677 25.65 -6.09 19.57
C SER A 677 25.05 -6.39 18.19
N ASP A 678 25.80 -7.02 17.30
CA ASP A 678 25.31 -7.60 16.05
C ASP A 678 24.37 -8.81 16.27
N LYS A 679 24.08 -9.14 17.53
CA LYS A 679 23.22 -10.27 17.88
C LYS A 679 21.77 -9.95 17.58
N MET A 680 21.20 -10.74 16.69
CA MET A 680 19.75 -10.76 16.46
C MET A 680 19.07 -11.59 17.55
N ILE A 681 18.13 -10.98 18.26
CA ILE A 681 17.27 -11.67 19.20
C ILE A 681 16.04 -12.19 18.48
N LYS A 682 15.67 -13.39 18.84
CA LYS A 682 14.45 -14.04 18.37
C LYS A 682 13.27 -13.53 19.17
N ASP A 683 12.25 -13.07 18.50
CA ASP A 683 11.01 -12.60 19.11
C ASP A 683 10.23 -13.74 19.78
N ASN A 684 9.25 -13.39 20.59
CA ASN A 684 8.37 -14.36 21.20
C ASN A 684 7.63 -15.16 20.12
N LYS A 685 7.38 -16.43 20.39
CA LYS A 685 6.65 -17.30 19.49
C LYS A 685 5.21 -16.80 19.31
N ILE A 686 4.81 -16.65 18.06
CA ILE A 686 3.42 -16.33 17.70
C ILE A 686 2.63 -17.64 17.65
N PRO A 687 1.57 -17.82 18.46
CA PRO A 687 0.73 -18.99 18.38
C PRO A 687 -0.06 -19.01 17.05
N THR A 688 -0.47 -20.18 16.62
CA THR A 688 -1.44 -20.28 15.51
C THR A 688 -2.77 -19.66 15.91
N ILE A 689 -3.23 -18.70 15.13
CA ILE A 689 -4.47 -17.96 15.36
C ILE A 689 -5.55 -18.52 14.41
N ILE A 690 -6.73 -18.76 14.97
CA ILE A 690 -7.88 -19.26 14.21
C ILE A 690 -9.01 -18.24 14.36
N ASP A 691 -9.55 -17.83 13.23
CA ASP A 691 -10.79 -17.05 13.14
C ASP A 691 -11.88 -17.93 12.53
N LEU A 692 -13.10 -17.79 13.01
CA LEU A 692 -14.27 -18.43 12.44
C LEU A 692 -15.18 -17.39 11.81
N TYR A 693 -15.88 -17.76 10.75
CA TYR A 693 -16.84 -16.85 10.11
C TYR A 693 -18.05 -17.62 9.58
N ALA A 694 -19.16 -16.89 9.46
CA ALA A 694 -20.37 -17.34 8.82
C ALA A 694 -20.99 -16.17 8.04
N ASP A 695 -21.28 -16.40 6.78
CA ASP A 695 -21.95 -15.45 5.90
C ASP A 695 -23.28 -16.04 5.47
N TYR A 696 -24.33 -15.25 5.51
CA TYR A 696 -25.67 -15.65 5.08
C TYR A 696 -26.23 -14.64 4.10
N GLN A 697 -26.36 -15.05 2.84
CA GLN A 697 -27.06 -14.32 1.79
C GLN A 697 -28.56 -14.64 1.91
N ILE A 698 -29.31 -13.75 2.56
CA ILE A 698 -30.75 -13.93 2.79
C ILE A 698 -31.49 -13.94 1.46
N ASN A 699 -31.17 -12.96 0.61
CA ASN A 699 -31.63 -12.83 -0.77
C ASN A 699 -30.60 -11.99 -1.55
N GLU A 700 -30.86 -11.68 -2.81
CA GLU A 700 -29.93 -10.88 -3.66
C GLU A 700 -29.64 -9.47 -3.10
N ASN A 701 -30.51 -8.95 -2.25
CA ASN A 701 -30.40 -7.62 -1.69
C ASN A 701 -29.73 -7.57 -0.32
N ILE A 702 -29.80 -8.65 0.48
CA ILE A 702 -29.46 -8.61 1.91
C ILE A 702 -28.49 -9.75 2.25
N SER A 703 -27.35 -9.39 2.81
CA SER A 703 -26.41 -10.33 3.41
C SER A 703 -26.10 -9.97 4.86
N VAL A 704 -25.85 -10.99 5.67
CA VAL A 704 -25.41 -10.86 7.06
C VAL A 704 -24.16 -11.68 7.25
N LYS A 705 -23.18 -11.12 7.94
CA LYS A 705 -21.88 -11.74 8.19
C LYS A 705 -21.61 -11.75 9.69
N PHE A 706 -21.00 -12.82 10.16
CA PHE A 706 -20.54 -12.97 11.53
C PHE A 706 -19.12 -13.51 11.55
N SER A 707 -18.29 -13.00 12.45
CA SER A 707 -16.90 -13.47 12.61
C SER A 707 -16.52 -13.50 14.09
N VAL A 708 -15.77 -14.53 14.47
CA VAL A 708 -15.09 -14.64 15.76
C VAL A 708 -13.59 -14.69 15.49
N GLN A 709 -12.91 -13.60 15.76
CA GLN A 709 -11.46 -13.49 15.59
C GLN A 709 -10.74 -14.00 16.84
N ASN A 710 -9.59 -14.66 16.65
CA ASN A 710 -8.81 -15.26 17.74
C ASN A 710 -9.70 -16.14 18.66
N VAL A 711 -10.39 -17.12 18.09
CA VAL A 711 -11.41 -17.94 18.80
C VAL A 711 -10.86 -18.61 20.05
N ALA A 712 -9.57 -18.98 20.02
CA ALA A 712 -8.90 -19.62 21.17
C ALA A 712 -8.41 -18.62 22.22
N ASN A 713 -8.67 -17.33 22.05
CA ASN A 713 -8.24 -16.25 22.96
C ASN A 713 -6.74 -16.28 23.27
N LYS A 714 -5.91 -16.51 22.24
CA LYS A 714 -4.46 -16.58 22.41
C LYS A 714 -3.88 -15.17 22.67
N ASN A 715 -2.92 -15.10 23.59
CA ASN A 715 -2.16 -13.90 23.83
C ASN A 715 -0.88 -13.92 22.99
N TYR A 716 -0.65 -12.87 22.19
CA TYR A 716 0.54 -12.74 21.34
C TYR A 716 0.78 -11.28 20.96
N ALA A 717 2.02 -10.97 20.63
CA ALA A 717 2.37 -9.73 19.93
C ALA A 717 2.62 -10.08 18.45
N ASP A 718 2.11 -9.24 17.56
CA ASP A 718 2.32 -9.43 16.11
C ASP A 718 3.79 -9.11 15.74
N ALA A 719 4.29 -9.75 14.69
CA ALA A 719 5.71 -9.70 14.31
C ALA A 719 6.26 -8.30 14.05
N LEU A 720 5.48 -7.41 13.44
CA LEU A 720 5.92 -6.04 13.14
C LEU A 720 5.38 -5.00 14.12
N ASN A 721 4.66 -5.42 15.15
CA ASN A 721 4.01 -4.51 16.08
C ASN A 721 4.81 -4.33 17.39
N ARG A 722 6.09 -4.65 17.40
CA ARG A 722 6.92 -4.34 18.54
C ARG A 722 7.18 -2.84 18.62
N MET A 723 6.90 -2.28 19.77
CA MET A 723 7.56 -1.06 20.21
C MET A 723 8.82 -1.43 20.96
N ASN A 724 9.83 -0.64 20.86
CA ASN A 724 10.94 -0.76 21.77
C ASN A 724 10.45 -0.51 23.19
N SER A 725 10.53 -1.57 23.93
CA SER A 725 10.74 -1.42 25.33
C SER A 725 12.03 -0.59 25.54
N SER A 726 11.95 0.46 26.32
CA SER A 726 13.14 1.03 26.95
C SER A 726 13.98 -0.15 27.48
N PRO A 727 15.31 -0.10 27.37
CA PRO A 727 16.19 -1.15 27.89
C PRO A 727 15.98 -1.46 29.40
N ASN A 728 15.24 -0.64 30.10
CA ASN A 728 14.88 -0.81 31.48
C ASN A 728 13.56 -1.57 31.72
N ILE A 729 12.91 -2.09 30.68
CA ILE A 729 11.66 -2.84 30.85
C ILE A 729 12.00 -4.33 30.90
N ALA A 730 11.81 -4.90 32.09
CA ALA A 730 11.98 -6.33 32.34
C ALA A 730 11.12 -7.18 31.38
N GLU A 731 11.55 -8.42 31.12
CA GLU A 731 10.95 -9.34 30.10
C GLU A 731 9.43 -9.52 30.16
N GLY A 732 8.74 -9.06 31.20
CA GLY A 732 7.28 -9.14 31.34
C GLY A 732 6.49 -7.92 30.85
N GLU A 733 7.13 -6.79 30.56
CA GLU A 733 6.46 -5.50 30.32
C GLU A 733 6.29 -5.16 28.82
N ALA A 734 6.81 -5.96 27.91
CA ALA A 734 6.51 -5.88 26.46
C ALA A 734 5.03 -6.15 26.11
N VAL A 735 4.16 -6.12 27.08
CA VAL A 735 2.74 -6.46 26.99
C VAL A 735 1.93 -5.37 26.28
N ALA A 736 2.45 -4.14 26.20
CA ALA A 736 1.77 -2.98 25.59
C ALA A 736 1.41 -3.15 24.11
N GLN A 737 1.81 -4.27 23.48
CA GLN A 737 1.66 -4.46 22.03
C GLN A 737 1.07 -5.80 21.64
N THR A 738 0.50 -6.49 22.62
CA THR A 738 -0.23 -7.71 22.34
C THR A 738 -1.45 -7.40 21.47
N ALA A 739 -1.73 -8.31 20.56
CA ALA A 739 -2.96 -8.26 19.75
C ALA A 739 -4.20 -8.42 20.63
N GLY A 740 -5.33 -7.97 20.13
CA GLY A 740 -6.61 -8.18 20.80
C GLY A 740 -6.89 -9.67 21.04
N GLY A 741 -7.48 -9.99 22.17
CA GLY A 741 -8.01 -11.31 22.49
C GLY A 741 -9.22 -11.65 21.60
N ARG A 742 -10.04 -12.59 22.05
CA ARG A 742 -11.23 -13.00 21.29
C ARG A 742 -12.14 -11.81 21.01
N THR A 743 -12.51 -11.66 19.75
CA THR A 743 -13.28 -10.52 19.25
C THR A 743 -14.43 -11.01 18.40
N TYR A 744 -15.62 -10.51 18.64
CA TYR A 744 -16.83 -10.82 17.89
C TYR A 744 -17.17 -9.65 16.97
N VAL A 745 -17.46 -9.97 15.70
CA VAL A 745 -17.82 -8.97 14.71
C VAL A 745 -19.09 -9.42 13.99
N ILE A 746 -20.05 -8.53 13.85
CA ILE A 746 -21.26 -8.74 13.05
C ILE A 746 -21.37 -7.64 12.03
N GLY A 747 -21.77 -7.98 10.81
CA GLY A 747 -22.00 -7.03 9.73
C GLY A 747 -23.25 -7.37 8.96
N ALA A 748 -23.85 -6.34 8.37
CA ALA A 748 -24.95 -6.47 7.44
C ALA A 748 -24.71 -5.57 6.23
N GLU A 749 -25.09 -6.06 5.09
CA GLU A 749 -25.04 -5.32 3.83
C GLU A 749 -26.39 -5.42 3.15
N VAL A 750 -26.86 -4.28 2.65
CA VAL A 750 -28.14 -4.16 1.94
C VAL A 750 -27.90 -3.37 0.66
N ARG A 751 -28.42 -3.89 -0.46
CA ARG A 751 -28.33 -3.28 -1.79
C ARG A 751 -29.69 -3.32 -2.48
N PHE A 752 -30.16 -2.18 -2.98
CA PHE A 752 -31.41 -2.02 -3.72
C PHE A 752 -31.18 -1.25 -5.00
#